data_e398bb76d379f4ba7edc7ad1cbcb21fc
#
_entry.id   e398bb76d379f4ba7edc7ad1cbcb21fc
#
_cell.length_a   1.000
_cell.length_b   1.000
_cell.length_c   1.000
_cell.angle_alpha   90.00
_cell.angle_beta   90.00
_cell.angle_gamma   90.00
#
_symmetry.space_group_name_H-M   'P 1'
#
loop_
_entity.id
_entity.type
_entity.pdbx_description
1 polymer ?
#
loop_
_entity_poly.entity_id
_entity_poly.type
_entity_poly.pdbx_seq_one_letter_code
_entity_poly.pdbx_strand_id
1 'polypeptide(L)'
;MQNLYSEDDTRVKFIDAKLYDSSWNEENIKRNYYFTDGRKLLGGKRAQRKFADYLLRYEGNNLAIIEAKKFSKDPLDGLSQGIEYAKILNVPFVYSSNGEKIYEYDIRSHSGKYIDKFPSPKELFDRIYGNVKEWQYRLLTQNVMYIPQKELRYYQKIAIDKVIEAIINNKNRILLTLATGTGKTTIAFNLCYRLLEARWNKENKDQKPKILFLCDRVSLRDQALGEFNPIESDCKAISAEEIKKNDGKIITNANIFFGIYQSLAANSKEQENTQEEQESKFYLQYPKDFFDLIIIDECHRGGANEEGSWRAVLEYFSYATQLGLTATPKKEENIDTYEYFGESVYDYSLKSGIEDGFLTPYKVKLIKTTLSDGYTYNPDDLIQGELEKGFYKQSEFERNIFLPNYNDFIAKKILELINPMDKTIIFCVNQAHANEVKRAIDKYKSVKRDDYCVRVTSDEGKIGLDYLKLFQDNDKSYPVILTSSKMLTTGVDAKNVRNIVLLANIGSMAEFKQIIGRGTRVYEGKDFFTILDFVGATKLFYDPKWDGEKIEELKEQDEKEKITKEHIKQTKEESKEKKSVTIHLKGTKLKVLDITTTYVGAQGKPLSTKEFLEFLIGKLGEYYDDEAKLREIWSDQKNRERFLKALANDGVDEDALKDLREIFQKDCDIYDVLAHLSFNAEIKTRQERVLQVENGEFLKRFQKEKAIKFIEFLLNRYQEYGIKDFDDGLKPLIELSSLGNVRELADEFGGLEILKQSFDDLQREIYLN
;
A
#
# COMPACT_ATOMS: atom_id res chain seq x y z
N MET A 1 -32.87 16.84 39.44
CA MET A 1 -32.81 17.39 38.07
C MET A 1 -31.48 17.15 37.34
N GLN A 2 -30.39 16.83 38.04
CA GLN A 2 -29.03 16.68 37.40
C GLN A 2 -28.83 15.43 36.53
N ASN A 3 -29.70 14.42 36.60
CA ASN A 3 -29.57 13.18 35.81
C ASN A 3 -30.31 13.20 34.44
N LEU A 4 -30.83 14.34 34.01
CA LEU A 4 -31.72 14.45 32.84
C LEU A 4 -30.99 14.86 31.56
N TYR A 5 -29.75 15.38 31.62
CA TYR A 5 -29.05 15.87 30.45
C TYR A 5 -28.17 14.78 29.82
N SER A 6 -28.41 14.51 28.54
CA SER A 6 -27.52 13.70 27.71
C SER A 6 -26.18 14.43 27.48
N GLU A 7 -25.23 13.75 26.88
CA GLU A 7 -23.96 14.39 26.51
C GLU A 7 -24.18 15.48 25.45
N ASP A 8 -25.08 15.24 24.49
CA ASP A 8 -25.46 16.24 23.48
C ASP A 8 -26.16 17.46 24.11
N ASP A 9 -27.05 17.24 25.09
CA ASP A 9 -27.63 18.36 25.85
C ASP A 9 -26.57 19.17 26.59
N THR A 10 -25.58 18.49 27.16
CA THR A 10 -24.47 19.14 27.90
C THR A 10 -23.64 19.99 26.94
N ARG A 11 -23.37 19.48 25.75
CA ARG A 11 -22.63 20.20 24.70
C ARG A 11 -23.36 21.48 24.29
N VAL A 12 -24.61 21.36 23.87
CA VAL A 12 -25.37 22.49 23.29
C VAL A 12 -25.75 23.51 24.33
N LYS A 13 -26.19 23.08 25.53
CA LYS A 13 -26.74 24.01 26.55
C LYS A 13 -25.68 24.68 27.41
N PHE A 14 -24.54 24.00 27.62
CA PHE A 14 -23.56 24.49 28.62
C PHE A 14 -22.18 24.75 28.00
N ILE A 15 -21.63 23.82 27.22
CA ILE A 15 -20.27 23.98 26.68
C ILE A 15 -20.26 25.06 25.58
N ASP A 16 -21.20 25.00 24.63
CA ASP A 16 -21.32 26.01 23.58
C ASP A 16 -21.53 27.41 24.13
N ALA A 17 -22.42 27.57 25.15
CA ALA A 17 -22.64 28.86 25.78
C ALA A 17 -21.35 29.43 26.38
N LYS A 18 -20.57 28.61 27.12
CA LYS A 18 -19.31 29.05 27.74
C LYS A 18 -18.23 29.38 26.69
N LEU A 19 -18.26 28.71 25.53
CA LEU A 19 -17.36 29.04 24.43
C LEU A 19 -17.70 30.41 23.82
N TYR A 20 -19.00 30.68 23.58
CA TYR A 20 -19.43 32.00 23.07
C TYR A 20 -19.12 33.12 24.04
N ASP A 21 -19.34 32.91 25.36
CA ASP A 21 -18.98 33.84 26.42
C ASP A 21 -17.46 34.14 26.47
N SER A 22 -16.65 33.21 25.94
CA SER A 22 -15.19 33.34 25.80
C SER A 22 -14.76 33.86 24.41
N SER A 23 -15.68 34.43 23.62
CA SER A 23 -15.45 35.00 22.28
C SER A 23 -15.08 33.97 21.19
N TRP A 24 -15.40 32.70 21.39
CA TRP A 24 -15.35 31.72 20.32
C TRP A 24 -16.57 31.90 19.40
N ASN A 25 -16.41 31.83 18.10
CA ASN A 25 -17.46 31.89 17.09
C ASN A 25 -17.61 30.56 16.34
N GLU A 26 -18.68 30.40 15.54
CA GLU A 26 -18.99 29.19 14.80
C GLU A 26 -17.88 28.79 13.80
N GLU A 27 -17.17 29.74 13.23
CA GLU A 27 -16.10 29.48 12.28
C GLU A 27 -14.90 28.79 12.96
N ASN A 28 -14.68 29.12 14.22
CA ASN A 28 -13.57 28.68 15.06
C ASN A 28 -13.86 27.38 15.82
N ILE A 29 -15.11 26.93 15.85
CA ILE A 29 -15.56 25.73 16.55
C ILE A 29 -15.91 24.64 15.52
N LYS A 30 -15.16 23.54 15.53
CA LYS A 30 -15.49 22.36 14.70
C LYS A 30 -16.00 21.27 15.63
N ARG A 31 -17.32 21.00 15.57
CA ARG A 31 -17.99 19.95 16.36
C ARG A 31 -17.91 18.61 15.64
N ASN A 32 -17.83 17.52 16.40
CA ASN A 32 -17.72 16.16 15.88
C ASN A 32 -16.64 16.05 14.80
N TYR A 33 -15.46 16.55 15.11
CA TYR A 33 -14.37 16.63 14.13
C TYR A 33 -13.78 15.26 13.85
N TYR A 34 -14.16 14.67 12.71
CA TYR A 34 -13.59 13.42 12.22
C TYR A 34 -12.19 13.67 11.62
N PHE A 35 -11.22 12.86 12.01
CA PHE A 35 -9.85 12.99 11.50
C PHE A 35 -9.27 11.68 10.94
N THR A 36 -9.87 10.52 11.22
CA THR A 36 -9.48 9.24 10.58
C THR A 36 -10.66 8.61 9.85
N ASP A 37 -10.37 7.90 8.76
CA ASP A 37 -11.38 7.12 8.04
C ASP A 37 -11.66 5.76 8.69
N GLY A 38 -10.83 5.35 9.65
CA GLY A 38 -10.80 4.02 10.24
C GLY A 38 -10.17 2.99 9.29
N ARG A 39 -9.43 2.05 9.87
CA ARG A 39 -8.75 0.98 9.14
C ARG A 39 -9.72 0.23 8.22
N LYS A 40 -9.30 -0.08 7.02
CA LYS A 40 -10.07 -0.95 6.12
C LYS A 40 -10.16 -2.36 6.69
N LEU A 41 -11.35 -2.91 6.67
CA LEU A 41 -11.69 -4.28 7.07
C LEU A 41 -12.17 -5.03 5.84
N LEU A 42 -12.26 -6.35 5.94
CA LEU A 42 -12.79 -7.19 4.86
C LEU A 42 -14.27 -6.88 4.58
N GLY A 43 -14.70 -7.12 3.33
CA GLY A 43 -16.08 -6.87 2.89
C GLY A 43 -16.45 -5.39 2.77
N GLY A 44 -15.48 -4.51 2.51
CA GLY A 44 -15.71 -3.06 2.31
C GLY A 44 -16.02 -2.30 3.59
N LYS A 45 -15.96 -2.94 4.75
CA LYS A 45 -16.17 -2.31 6.05
C LYS A 45 -14.95 -1.48 6.48
N ARG A 46 -15.16 -0.63 7.50
CA ARG A 46 -14.08 0.13 8.16
C ARG A 46 -14.21 -0.01 9.68
N ALA A 47 -13.08 0.05 10.37
CA ALA A 47 -13.04 0.19 11.81
C ALA A 47 -13.62 1.53 12.24
N GLN A 48 -13.89 1.66 13.51
CA GLN A 48 -14.46 2.90 14.08
C GLN A 48 -13.58 4.10 13.72
N ARG A 49 -14.21 5.14 13.18
CA ARG A 49 -13.58 6.44 12.94
C ARG A 49 -13.27 7.12 14.26
N LYS A 50 -12.16 7.83 14.31
CA LYS A 50 -11.84 8.68 15.46
C LYS A 50 -12.39 10.09 15.21
N PHE A 51 -13.02 10.65 16.23
CA PHE A 51 -13.53 12.02 16.19
C PHE A 51 -13.35 12.66 17.56
N ALA A 52 -13.06 13.96 17.59
CA ALA A 52 -13.09 14.77 18.80
C ALA A 52 -14.43 15.49 18.89
N ASP A 53 -14.99 15.63 20.09
CA ASP A 53 -16.26 16.34 20.28
C ASP A 53 -16.18 17.77 19.78
N TYR A 54 -15.07 18.45 20.08
CA TYR A 54 -14.76 19.77 19.53
C TYR A 54 -13.27 19.87 19.16
N LEU A 55 -13.00 20.54 18.04
CA LEU A 55 -11.70 21.07 17.69
C LEU A 55 -11.80 22.59 17.63
N LEU A 56 -11.06 23.27 18.49
CA LEU A 56 -10.96 24.73 18.52
C LEU A 56 -9.86 25.20 17.58
N ARG A 57 -10.23 26.12 16.69
CA ARG A 57 -9.34 26.67 15.67
C ARG A 57 -9.33 28.19 15.72
N TYR A 58 -8.19 28.77 15.42
CA TYR A 58 -8.07 30.22 15.27
C TYR A 58 -6.98 30.55 14.25
N GLU A 59 -7.27 31.49 13.35
CA GLU A 59 -6.35 31.88 12.30
C GLU A 59 -5.75 30.67 11.55
N GLY A 60 -6.61 29.72 11.16
CA GLY A 60 -6.20 28.52 10.44
C GLY A 60 -5.51 27.43 11.28
N ASN A 61 -5.10 27.72 12.53
CA ASN A 61 -4.39 26.81 13.40
C ASN A 61 -5.33 26.02 14.31
N ASN A 62 -5.04 24.74 14.52
CA ASN A 62 -5.70 23.94 15.54
C ASN A 62 -5.07 24.23 16.91
N LEU A 63 -5.84 24.69 17.88
CA LEU A 63 -5.32 25.15 19.17
C LEU A 63 -5.59 24.17 20.31
N ALA A 64 -6.80 23.60 20.35
CA ALA A 64 -7.22 22.70 21.40
C ALA A 64 -8.30 21.74 20.94
N ILE A 65 -8.50 20.66 21.70
CA ILE A 65 -9.69 19.83 21.63
C ILE A 65 -10.47 19.92 22.94
N ILE A 66 -11.79 19.67 22.85
CA ILE A 66 -12.65 19.52 24.04
C ILE A 66 -13.33 18.15 23.92
N GLU A 67 -13.25 17.37 25.01
CA GLU A 67 -14.03 16.16 25.23
C GLU A 67 -15.17 16.50 26.19
N ALA A 68 -16.38 16.27 25.73
CA ALA A 68 -17.60 16.50 26.51
C ALA A 68 -17.96 15.23 27.30
N LYS A 69 -18.52 15.45 28.49
CA LYS A 69 -19.10 14.39 29.30
C LYS A 69 -20.48 14.81 29.79
N LYS A 70 -21.34 13.83 30.08
CA LYS A 70 -22.67 14.09 30.63
C LYS A 70 -22.54 14.97 31.89
N PHE A 71 -23.50 15.86 32.11
CA PHE A 71 -23.52 16.79 33.22
C PHE A 71 -23.31 16.12 34.61
N SER A 72 -23.77 14.89 34.75
CA SER A 72 -23.63 14.08 35.97
C SER A 72 -22.30 13.36 36.14
N LYS A 73 -21.40 13.43 35.17
CA LYS A 73 -20.09 12.73 35.16
C LYS A 73 -18.97 13.67 35.58
N ASP A 74 -17.85 13.09 36.03
CA ASP A 74 -16.65 13.88 36.29
C ASP A 74 -16.03 14.31 34.94
N PRO A 75 -15.60 15.56 34.77
CA PRO A 75 -14.88 16.00 33.59
C PRO A 75 -13.66 15.14 33.28
N LEU A 76 -12.94 14.62 34.29
CA LEU A 76 -11.74 13.83 34.13
C LEU A 76 -11.99 12.50 33.41
N ASP A 77 -13.21 11.98 33.34
CA ASP A 77 -13.56 10.75 32.62
C ASP A 77 -13.26 10.84 31.11
N GLY A 78 -13.22 12.05 30.53
CA GLY A 78 -12.89 12.28 29.13
C GLY A 78 -11.42 12.59 28.86
N LEU A 79 -10.65 12.88 29.90
CA LEU A 79 -9.31 13.45 29.75
C LEU A 79 -8.34 12.52 28.98
N SER A 80 -8.33 11.24 29.30
CA SER A 80 -7.42 10.28 28.64
C SER A 80 -7.66 10.18 27.14
N GLN A 81 -8.93 10.15 26.71
CA GLN A 81 -9.32 10.15 25.30
C GLN A 81 -8.91 11.47 24.64
N GLY A 82 -9.16 12.59 25.30
CA GLY A 82 -8.76 13.90 24.83
C GLY A 82 -7.25 14.03 24.64
N ILE A 83 -6.45 13.51 25.56
CA ILE A 83 -4.97 13.50 25.46
C ILE A 83 -4.53 12.65 24.27
N GLU A 84 -5.13 11.48 24.06
CA GLU A 84 -4.83 10.64 22.88
C GLU A 84 -5.09 11.41 21.58
N TYR A 85 -6.27 12.00 21.45
CA TYR A 85 -6.66 12.72 20.23
C TYR A 85 -5.83 13.98 20.00
N ALA A 86 -5.51 14.71 21.05
CA ALA A 86 -4.67 15.89 20.97
C ALA A 86 -3.24 15.55 20.53
N LYS A 87 -2.69 14.41 20.98
CA LYS A 87 -1.40 13.91 20.49
C LYS A 87 -1.45 13.56 18.99
N ILE A 88 -2.52 12.90 18.54
CA ILE A 88 -2.72 12.57 17.12
C ILE A 88 -2.84 13.85 16.28
N LEU A 89 -3.64 14.81 16.73
CA LEU A 89 -3.89 16.09 16.04
C LEU A 89 -2.78 17.14 16.27
N ASN A 90 -1.78 16.80 17.07
CA ASN A 90 -0.67 17.68 17.43
C ASN A 90 -1.15 19.04 17.98
N VAL A 91 -2.17 19.04 18.84
CA VAL A 91 -2.65 20.24 19.53
C VAL A 91 -2.17 20.25 20.97
N PRO A 92 -1.73 21.39 21.51
CA PRO A 92 -1.10 21.42 22.83
C PRO A 92 -2.08 21.42 24.00
N PHE A 93 -3.35 21.83 23.81
CA PHE A 93 -4.32 21.93 24.89
C PHE A 93 -5.47 20.94 24.74
N VAL A 94 -5.86 20.36 25.87
CA VAL A 94 -7.04 19.51 26.01
C VAL A 94 -7.92 20.10 27.07
N TYR A 95 -9.20 20.27 26.76
CA TYR A 95 -10.24 20.58 27.73
C TYR A 95 -11.14 19.36 27.89
N SER A 96 -11.48 19.02 29.13
CA SER A 96 -12.53 18.05 29.40
C SER A 96 -13.59 18.71 30.26
N SER A 97 -14.87 18.63 29.84
CA SER A 97 -15.94 19.38 30.50
C SER A 97 -17.24 18.59 30.55
N ASN A 98 -17.93 18.69 31.69
CA ASN A 98 -19.30 18.23 31.88
C ASN A 98 -20.33 19.39 31.81
N GLY A 99 -19.93 20.55 31.29
CA GLY A 99 -20.76 21.74 31.19
C GLY A 99 -20.76 22.60 32.46
N GLU A 100 -20.58 22.03 33.65
CA GLU A 100 -20.44 22.77 34.90
C GLU A 100 -18.98 23.14 35.16
N LYS A 101 -18.11 22.13 35.18
CA LYS A 101 -16.68 22.26 35.43
C LYS A 101 -15.88 22.08 34.14
N ILE A 102 -14.74 22.73 34.05
CA ILE A 102 -13.80 22.65 32.94
C ILE A 102 -12.44 22.27 33.50
N TYR A 103 -11.86 21.19 33.00
CA TYR A 103 -10.48 20.81 33.29
C TYR A 103 -9.61 21.10 32.07
N GLU A 104 -8.59 21.96 32.22
CA GLU A 104 -7.59 22.27 31.21
C GLU A 104 -6.35 21.40 31.42
N TYR A 105 -5.83 20.80 30.38
CA TYR A 105 -4.57 20.05 30.39
C TYR A 105 -3.64 20.54 29.26
N ASP A 106 -2.41 20.92 29.63
CA ASP A 106 -1.36 21.29 28.69
C ASP A 106 -0.43 20.09 28.46
N ILE A 107 -0.43 19.55 27.23
CA ILE A 107 0.37 18.38 26.84
C ILE A 107 1.87 18.67 26.95
N ARG A 108 2.31 19.90 26.71
CA ARG A 108 3.74 20.29 26.70
C ARG A 108 4.34 20.24 28.10
N SER A 109 3.60 20.68 29.09
CA SER A 109 4.03 20.69 30.51
C SER A 109 3.58 19.45 31.29
N HIS A 110 2.76 18.57 30.69
CA HIS A 110 2.13 17.42 31.33
C HIS A 110 1.39 17.79 32.62
N SER A 111 0.75 18.97 32.65
CA SER A 111 0.05 19.47 33.82
C SER A 111 -1.37 19.94 33.50
N GLY A 112 -2.26 19.84 34.46
CA GLY A 112 -3.64 20.26 34.29
C GLY A 112 -4.20 20.92 35.55
N LYS A 113 -5.30 21.68 35.36
CA LYS A 113 -6.01 22.40 36.41
C LYS A 113 -7.46 22.62 36.04
N TYR A 114 -8.30 22.80 37.03
CA TYR A 114 -9.65 23.33 36.83
C TYR A 114 -9.59 24.82 36.51
N ILE A 115 -10.44 25.27 35.59
CA ILE A 115 -10.60 26.65 35.18
C ILE A 115 -12.09 27.03 35.21
N ASP A 116 -12.38 28.30 35.41
CA ASP A 116 -13.78 28.81 35.50
C ASP A 116 -14.35 29.08 34.08
N LYS A 117 -13.52 29.50 33.15
CA LYS A 117 -13.91 29.81 31.77
C LYS A 117 -12.85 29.39 30.77
N PHE A 118 -13.26 29.11 29.53
CA PHE A 118 -12.31 28.87 28.43
C PHE A 118 -11.51 30.14 28.16
N PRO A 119 -10.20 30.04 27.76
CA PRO A 119 -9.48 31.20 27.25
C PRO A 119 -10.10 31.64 25.91
N SER A 120 -9.97 32.90 25.59
CA SER A 120 -10.37 33.40 24.25
C SER A 120 -9.48 32.84 23.14
N PRO A 121 -9.94 32.85 21.86
CA PRO A 121 -9.13 32.35 20.71
C PRO A 121 -7.75 32.98 20.67
N LYS A 122 -7.68 34.32 20.82
CA LYS A 122 -6.44 35.09 20.79
C LYS A 122 -5.53 34.74 21.99
N GLU A 123 -6.09 34.69 23.20
CA GLU A 123 -5.34 34.33 24.41
C GLU A 123 -4.71 32.92 24.25
N LEU A 124 -5.48 31.94 23.74
CA LEU A 124 -4.97 30.59 23.54
C LEU A 124 -3.87 30.56 22.44
N PHE A 125 -4.05 31.31 21.39
CA PHE A 125 -3.03 31.46 20.32
C PHE A 125 -1.74 32.07 20.89
N ASP A 126 -1.86 33.17 21.67
CA ASP A 126 -0.70 33.83 22.28
C ASP A 126 0.01 32.92 23.32
N ARG A 127 -0.72 32.05 24.03
CA ARG A 127 -0.14 31.04 24.93
C ARG A 127 0.64 29.96 24.18
N ILE A 128 0.30 29.68 22.92
CA ILE A 128 0.96 28.67 22.09
C ILE A 128 2.19 29.24 21.41
N TYR A 129 2.04 30.38 20.75
CA TYR A 129 3.06 30.94 19.86
C TYR A 129 3.83 32.12 20.48
N GLY A 130 3.33 32.72 21.55
CA GLY A 130 3.95 33.87 22.21
C GLY A 130 3.91 35.15 21.38
N ASN A 131 4.83 36.07 21.65
CA ASN A 131 5.00 37.29 20.88
C ASN A 131 5.74 36.99 19.58
N VAL A 132 5.03 36.79 18.49
CA VAL A 132 5.58 36.54 17.17
C VAL A 132 5.78 37.86 16.38
N LYS A 133 6.82 37.94 15.56
CA LYS A 133 7.06 39.04 14.64
C LYS A 133 6.00 39.02 13.53
N GLU A 134 5.79 40.15 12.85
CA GLU A 134 4.79 40.29 11.77
C GLU A 134 4.93 39.22 10.68
N TRP A 135 6.16 38.93 10.21
CA TRP A 135 6.37 37.91 9.20
C TRP A 135 6.07 36.48 9.70
N GLN A 136 6.34 36.20 10.99
CA GLN A 136 6.01 34.94 11.64
C GLN A 136 4.48 34.80 11.76
N TYR A 137 3.81 35.88 12.15
CA TYR A 137 2.34 35.89 12.24
C TYR A 137 1.72 35.63 10.86
N ARG A 138 2.14 36.35 9.81
CA ARG A 138 1.68 36.11 8.45
C ARG A 138 1.85 34.63 8.03
N LEU A 139 3.00 34.06 8.34
CA LEU A 139 3.30 32.66 7.99
C LEU A 139 2.46 31.67 8.78
N LEU A 140 2.20 31.92 10.06
CA LEU A 140 1.34 31.07 10.90
C LEU A 140 -0.13 31.15 10.50
N THR A 141 -0.63 32.30 10.12
CA THR A 141 -2.04 32.54 9.82
C THR A 141 -2.42 32.33 8.36
N GLN A 142 -1.42 32.22 7.47
CA GLN A 142 -1.69 31.96 6.06
C GLN A 142 -2.32 30.56 5.86
N ASN A 143 -3.48 30.52 5.23
CA ASN A 143 -4.18 29.28 4.93
C ASN A 143 -3.49 28.50 3.79
N VAL A 144 -3.69 27.19 3.80
CA VAL A 144 -3.39 26.31 2.66
C VAL A 144 -4.39 26.56 1.53
N MET A 145 -4.03 26.20 0.30
CA MET A 145 -4.93 26.34 -0.84
C MET A 145 -6.11 25.37 -0.69
N TYR A 146 -7.33 25.91 -0.77
CA TYR A 146 -8.52 25.08 -0.86
C TYR A 146 -8.69 24.59 -2.30
N ILE A 147 -8.60 23.27 -2.50
CA ILE A 147 -8.91 22.62 -3.77
C ILE A 147 -10.12 21.74 -3.55
N PRO A 148 -11.27 21.99 -4.22
CA PRO A 148 -12.44 21.12 -4.09
C PRO A 148 -12.08 19.65 -4.33
N GLN A 149 -12.60 18.75 -3.49
CA GLN A 149 -12.36 17.30 -3.50
C GLN A 149 -10.92 16.83 -3.17
N LYS A 150 -10.01 17.76 -2.83
CA LYS A 150 -8.64 17.46 -2.37
C LYS A 150 -8.35 18.12 -1.01
N GLU A 151 -9.25 17.97 -0.05
CA GLU A 151 -8.99 18.46 1.30
C GLU A 151 -7.77 17.77 1.91
N LEU A 152 -6.95 18.56 2.61
CA LEU A 152 -5.79 18.03 3.32
C LEU A 152 -6.23 17.09 4.45
N ARG A 153 -5.65 15.92 4.50
CA ARG A 153 -5.76 15.02 5.64
C ARG A 153 -5.07 15.64 6.85
N TYR A 154 -5.52 15.28 8.05
CA TYR A 154 -5.01 15.87 9.30
C TYR A 154 -3.48 15.82 9.41
N TYR A 155 -2.87 14.66 9.08
CA TYR A 155 -1.41 14.48 9.16
C TYR A 155 -0.64 15.32 8.12
N GLN A 156 -1.24 15.59 6.96
CA GLN A 156 -0.63 16.46 5.94
C GLN A 156 -0.57 17.90 6.44
N LYS A 157 -1.65 18.35 7.10
CA LYS A 157 -1.68 19.66 7.75
C LYS A 157 -0.62 19.75 8.85
N ILE A 158 -0.53 18.73 9.72
CA ILE A 158 0.49 18.69 10.79
C ILE A 158 1.90 18.74 10.20
N ALA A 159 2.18 17.98 9.13
CA ALA A 159 3.47 17.99 8.47
C ALA A 159 3.85 19.40 7.97
N ILE A 160 2.91 20.10 7.33
CA ILE A 160 3.10 21.49 6.87
C ILE A 160 3.36 22.41 8.07
N ASP A 161 2.52 22.34 9.11
CA ASP A 161 2.65 23.19 10.30
C ASP A 161 3.99 22.96 11.03
N LYS A 162 4.48 21.70 11.10
CA LYS A 162 5.79 21.37 11.68
C LYS A 162 6.96 21.94 10.89
N VAL A 163 6.87 21.96 9.57
CA VAL A 163 7.88 22.63 8.74
C VAL A 163 7.85 24.13 8.95
N ILE A 164 6.66 24.74 9.01
CA ILE A 164 6.50 26.17 9.31
C ILE A 164 7.07 26.53 10.67
N GLU A 165 6.77 25.73 11.73
CA GLU A 165 7.36 25.90 13.06
C GLU A 165 8.89 25.85 13.01
N ALA A 166 9.46 24.90 12.27
CA ALA A 166 10.91 24.76 12.10
C ALA A 166 11.52 25.99 11.40
N ILE A 167 10.87 26.52 10.36
CA ILE A 167 11.28 27.74 9.66
C ILE A 167 11.24 28.95 10.59
N ILE A 168 10.16 29.11 11.37
CA ILE A 168 9.99 30.19 12.36
C ILE A 168 11.11 30.14 13.40
N ASN A 169 11.54 28.93 13.78
CA ASN A 169 12.63 28.70 14.72
C ASN A 169 14.02 28.74 14.05
N ASN A 170 14.14 29.25 12.81
CA ASN A 170 15.38 29.37 12.04
C ASN A 170 16.14 28.05 11.85
N LYS A 171 15.42 26.90 11.79
CA LYS A 171 16.03 25.61 11.46
C LYS A 171 16.36 25.57 9.96
N ASN A 172 17.63 25.48 9.60
CA ASN A 172 18.07 25.49 8.21
C ASN A 172 17.96 24.16 7.50
N ARG A 173 17.96 23.04 8.26
CA ARG A 173 17.83 21.67 7.71
C ARG A 173 16.66 21.00 8.39
N ILE A 174 15.69 20.57 7.62
CA ILE A 174 14.41 20.04 8.08
C ILE A 174 14.18 18.70 7.38
N LEU A 175 13.69 17.68 8.09
CA LEU A 175 13.37 16.39 7.55
C LEU A 175 11.91 16.04 7.86
N LEU A 176 11.20 15.50 6.86
CA LEU A 176 9.90 14.86 7.02
C LEU A 176 10.01 13.39 6.60
N THR A 177 9.56 12.48 7.45
CA THR A 177 9.52 11.04 7.16
C THR A 177 8.06 10.60 6.99
N LEU A 178 7.65 10.35 5.76
CA LEU A 178 6.27 10.06 5.41
C LEU A 178 6.20 8.83 4.49
N ALA A 179 5.43 7.82 4.86
CA ALA A 179 5.29 6.60 4.07
C ALA A 179 4.90 6.90 2.61
N THR A 180 5.26 6.01 1.69
CA THR A 180 4.85 6.12 0.29
C THR A 180 3.32 6.10 0.20
N GLY A 181 2.73 6.99 -0.60
CA GLY A 181 1.28 7.05 -0.75
C GLY A 181 0.56 8.04 0.16
N THR A 182 1.28 8.71 1.03
CA THR A 182 0.72 9.69 1.98
C THR A 182 0.58 11.11 1.41
N GLY A 183 1.01 11.33 0.15
CA GLY A 183 0.89 12.62 -0.53
C GLY A 183 1.99 13.62 -0.21
N LYS A 184 3.26 13.18 -0.20
CA LYS A 184 4.45 14.06 -0.01
C LYS A 184 4.43 15.27 -0.94
N THR A 185 4.10 15.06 -2.22
CA THR A 185 4.02 16.14 -3.22
C THR A 185 2.89 17.13 -2.90
N THR A 186 1.74 16.66 -2.41
CA THR A 186 0.63 17.52 -1.96
C THR A 186 1.03 18.37 -0.75
N ILE A 187 1.81 17.80 0.18
CA ILE A 187 2.36 18.54 1.33
C ILE A 187 3.32 19.62 0.84
N ALA A 188 4.25 19.27 -0.06
CA ALA A 188 5.20 20.23 -0.64
C ALA A 188 4.49 21.35 -1.41
N PHE A 189 3.46 21.03 -2.21
CA PHE A 189 2.64 22.02 -2.92
C PHE A 189 2.00 23.03 -1.95
N ASN A 190 1.30 22.54 -0.91
CA ASN A 190 0.64 23.40 0.05
C ASN A 190 1.62 24.21 0.91
N LEU A 191 2.78 23.64 1.21
CA LEU A 191 3.87 24.38 1.87
C LEU A 191 4.36 25.54 0.97
N CYS A 192 4.68 25.25 -0.29
CA CYS A 192 5.11 26.27 -1.25
C CYS A 192 4.06 27.38 -1.43
N TYR A 193 2.79 26.99 -1.61
CA TYR A 193 1.68 27.95 -1.71
C TYR A 193 1.62 28.86 -0.48
N ARG A 194 1.68 28.28 0.73
CA ARG A 194 1.64 29.03 1.99
C ARG A 194 2.82 30.01 2.12
N LEU A 195 4.01 29.60 1.71
CA LEU A 195 5.21 30.47 1.71
C LEU A 195 5.12 31.59 0.68
N LEU A 196 4.59 31.31 -0.54
CA LEU A 196 4.37 32.31 -1.58
C LEU A 196 3.37 33.39 -1.13
N GLU A 197 2.22 32.98 -0.60
CA GLU A 197 1.16 33.89 -0.18
C GLU A 197 1.55 34.68 1.07
N ALA A 198 2.27 34.08 2.01
CA ALA A 198 2.85 34.78 3.16
C ALA A 198 4.03 35.69 2.78
N ARG A 199 4.50 35.61 1.53
CA ARG A 199 5.68 36.33 1.03
C ARG A 199 6.92 36.13 1.89
N TRP A 200 7.07 34.90 2.39
CA TRP A 200 8.22 34.56 3.21
C TRP A 200 9.47 34.36 2.35
N ASN A 201 10.58 34.96 2.75
CA ASN A 201 11.92 34.71 2.20
C ASN A 201 12.94 34.80 3.32
N LYS A 202 14.16 34.33 3.10
CA LYS A 202 15.21 34.30 4.12
C LYS A 202 15.59 35.67 4.69
N GLU A 203 15.42 36.74 3.92
CA GLU A 203 15.70 38.11 4.34
C GLU A 203 14.51 38.75 5.05
N ASN A 204 13.35 38.11 5.11
CA ASN A 204 12.08 38.63 5.64
C ASN A 204 11.62 39.94 4.96
N LYS A 205 12.00 40.14 3.71
CA LYS A 205 11.48 41.19 2.85
C LYS A 205 10.11 40.79 2.33
N ASP A 206 9.24 41.77 2.03
CA ASP A 206 7.90 41.51 1.49
C ASP A 206 7.94 41.13 0.01
N GLN A 207 8.54 39.99 -0.30
CA GLN A 207 8.72 39.43 -1.64
C GLN A 207 8.43 37.92 -1.65
N LYS A 208 7.91 37.41 -2.78
CA LYS A 208 7.75 35.95 -2.95
C LYS A 208 9.10 35.25 -2.89
N PRO A 209 9.16 34.07 -2.23
CA PRO A 209 10.40 33.29 -2.14
C PRO A 209 10.81 32.70 -3.50
N LYS A 210 12.10 32.39 -3.61
CA LYS A 210 12.67 31.53 -4.65
C LYS A 210 12.84 30.12 -4.08
N ILE A 211 12.10 29.17 -4.63
CA ILE A 211 12.06 27.79 -4.15
C ILE A 211 12.59 26.84 -5.22
N LEU A 212 13.54 25.97 -4.86
CA LEU A 212 14.02 24.90 -5.73
C LEU A 212 13.45 23.56 -5.26
N PHE A 213 12.74 22.84 -6.15
CA PHE A 213 12.23 21.48 -5.93
C PHE A 213 13.12 20.50 -6.71
N LEU A 214 13.83 19.65 -6.00
CA LEU A 214 14.76 18.65 -6.56
C LEU A 214 14.15 17.27 -6.56
N CYS A 215 14.14 16.63 -7.71
CA CYS A 215 13.71 15.25 -7.93
C CYS A 215 14.86 14.37 -8.41
N ASP A 216 14.72 13.05 -8.23
CA ASP A 216 15.66 12.04 -8.73
C ASP A 216 15.54 11.83 -10.25
N ARG A 217 14.33 11.94 -10.82
CA ARG A 217 14.04 11.60 -12.21
C ARG A 217 13.10 12.58 -12.89
N VAL A 218 13.21 12.66 -14.21
CA VAL A 218 12.36 13.51 -15.07
C VAL A 218 10.87 13.21 -14.85
N SER A 219 10.48 11.92 -14.80
CA SER A 219 9.08 11.52 -14.58
C SER A 219 8.51 12.00 -13.23
N LEU A 220 9.33 12.01 -12.18
CA LEU A 220 8.93 12.53 -10.86
C LEU A 220 8.84 14.06 -10.87
N ARG A 221 9.77 14.74 -11.54
CA ARG A 221 9.71 16.18 -11.74
C ARG A 221 8.43 16.59 -12.47
N ASP A 222 8.11 15.92 -13.58
CA ASP A 222 6.94 16.24 -14.39
C ASP A 222 5.63 15.92 -13.64
N GLN A 223 5.59 14.85 -12.87
CA GLN A 223 4.47 14.54 -11.96
C GLN A 223 4.32 15.60 -10.87
N ALA A 224 5.42 16.03 -10.25
CA ALA A 224 5.40 17.09 -9.24
C ALA A 224 4.91 18.42 -9.87
N LEU A 225 5.43 18.78 -11.03
CA LEU A 225 5.02 19.98 -11.75
C LEU A 225 3.51 19.94 -12.07
N GLY A 226 2.95 18.78 -12.43
CA GLY A 226 1.52 18.60 -12.65
C GLY A 226 0.66 18.85 -11.39
N GLU A 227 1.13 18.47 -10.19
CA GLU A 227 0.43 18.81 -8.93
C GLU A 227 0.44 20.32 -8.62
N PHE A 228 1.38 21.07 -9.18
CA PHE A 228 1.51 22.53 -9.02
C PHE A 228 0.72 23.33 -10.08
N ASN A 229 -0.08 22.69 -10.95
CA ASN A 229 -0.90 23.37 -11.95
C ASN A 229 -1.72 24.56 -11.41
N PRO A 230 -2.30 24.54 -10.18
CA PRO A 230 -3.04 25.69 -9.65
C PRO A 230 -2.22 26.97 -9.52
N ILE A 231 -0.90 26.89 -9.48
CA ILE A 231 0.05 28.00 -9.40
C ILE A 231 1.12 27.93 -10.50
N GLU A 232 0.76 27.36 -11.67
CA GLU A 232 1.73 27.11 -12.75
C GLU A 232 2.46 28.37 -13.23
N SER A 233 1.83 29.54 -13.10
CA SER A 233 2.44 30.86 -13.45
C SER A 233 3.70 31.16 -12.63
N ASP A 234 3.80 30.62 -11.42
CA ASP A 234 4.96 30.78 -10.54
C ASP A 234 6.03 29.67 -10.77
N CYS A 235 5.76 28.65 -11.61
CA CYS A 235 6.55 27.44 -11.76
C CYS A 235 7.35 27.38 -13.06
N LYS A 236 8.59 26.88 -13.02
CA LYS A 236 9.41 26.60 -14.20
C LYS A 236 10.25 25.33 -13.99
N ALA A 237 10.35 24.50 -15.04
CA ALA A 237 11.29 23.40 -15.05
C ALA A 237 12.70 23.89 -15.43
N ILE A 238 13.72 23.37 -14.74
CA ILE A 238 15.12 23.52 -15.12
C ILE A 238 15.54 22.23 -15.82
N SER A 239 15.78 22.34 -17.14
CA SER A 239 16.31 21.23 -17.95
C SER A 239 17.35 21.75 -18.93
N ALA A 240 18.22 20.87 -19.43
CA ALA A 240 19.19 21.23 -20.45
C ALA A 240 18.52 21.81 -21.72
N GLU A 241 17.32 21.31 -22.08
CA GLU A 241 16.55 21.81 -23.22
C GLU A 241 16.04 23.23 -22.98
N GLU A 242 15.51 23.52 -21.79
CA GLU A 242 15.02 24.87 -21.46
C GLU A 242 16.16 25.87 -21.34
N ILE A 243 17.33 25.45 -20.82
CA ILE A 243 18.54 26.29 -20.78
C ILE A 243 19.06 26.56 -22.20
N LYS A 244 19.05 25.54 -23.09
CA LYS A 244 19.40 25.76 -24.52
C LYS A 244 18.45 26.75 -25.22
N LYS A 245 17.13 26.67 -24.95
CA LYS A 245 16.14 27.63 -25.48
C LYS A 245 16.34 29.06 -24.95
N ASN A 246 16.98 29.19 -23.80
CA ASN A 246 17.30 30.47 -23.17
C ASN A 246 18.75 30.92 -23.45
N ASP A 247 19.28 30.59 -24.63
CA ASP A 247 20.64 31.00 -25.09
C ASP A 247 21.76 30.54 -24.13
N GLY A 248 21.57 29.37 -23.47
CA GLY A 248 22.52 28.84 -22.49
C GLY A 248 22.51 29.53 -21.13
N LYS A 249 21.60 30.50 -20.92
CA LYS A 249 21.48 31.23 -19.65
C LYS A 249 20.53 30.52 -18.70
N ILE A 250 20.83 30.63 -17.40
CA ILE A 250 19.96 30.13 -16.35
C ILE A 250 18.57 30.79 -16.34
N ILE A 251 17.58 30.02 -15.87
CA ILE A 251 16.20 30.50 -15.75
C ILE A 251 16.03 31.17 -14.39
N THR A 252 15.64 32.44 -14.34
CA THR A 252 15.49 33.23 -13.10
C THR A 252 14.08 33.81 -12.92
N ASN A 253 13.23 33.72 -13.95
CA ASN A 253 11.93 34.41 -14.03
C ASN A 253 10.77 33.54 -13.49
N ALA A 254 10.98 32.80 -12.40
CA ALA A 254 9.96 32.07 -11.69
C ALA A 254 10.12 32.23 -10.19
N ASN A 255 9.19 31.71 -9.40
CA ASN A 255 9.29 31.63 -7.96
C ASN A 255 9.57 30.20 -7.50
N ILE A 256 9.07 29.17 -8.22
CA ILE A 256 9.33 27.76 -7.96
C ILE A 256 10.01 27.15 -9.17
N PHE A 257 11.13 26.50 -8.94
CA PHE A 257 11.97 25.86 -9.94
C PHE A 257 12.01 24.36 -9.72
N PHE A 258 11.70 23.58 -10.77
CA PHE A 258 11.73 22.12 -10.73
C PHE A 258 12.95 21.59 -11.48
N GLY A 259 13.84 20.91 -10.78
CA GLY A 259 15.06 20.34 -11.35
C GLY A 259 15.27 18.88 -10.98
N ILE A 260 16.08 18.20 -11.78
CA ILE A 260 16.69 16.92 -11.37
C ILE A 260 18.15 17.20 -11.02
N TYR A 261 18.64 16.62 -9.94
CA TYR A 261 20.00 16.92 -9.44
C TYR A 261 21.08 16.56 -10.45
N GLN A 262 20.89 15.50 -11.27
CA GLN A 262 21.83 15.15 -12.35
C GLN A 262 21.93 16.27 -13.42
N SER A 263 20.79 16.89 -13.79
CA SER A 263 20.81 18.01 -14.76
C SER A 263 21.47 19.26 -14.22
N LEU A 264 21.31 19.53 -12.93
CA LEU A 264 21.96 20.68 -12.29
C LEU A 264 23.47 20.46 -12.11
N ALA A 265 23.89 19.23 -11.83
CA ALA A 265 25.27 18.84 -11.68
C ALA A 265 26.00 18.56 -13.01
N ALA A 266 25.26 18.50 -14.15
CA ALA A 266 25.85 18.29 -15.46
C ALA A 266 26.67 19.52 -15.92
N ASN A 267 27.68 19.28 -16.77
CA ASN A 267 28.55 20.31 -17.30
C ASN A 267 27.85 21.14 -18.38
N SER A 268 28.14 22.44 -18.42
CA SER A 268 27.52 23.40 -19.35
C SER A 268 28.06 23.32 -20.80
N LYS A 269 29.04 22.46 -21.10
CA LYS A 269 29.62 22.32 -22.43
C LYS A 269 29.75 20.87 -22.88
N GLU A 270 28.93 20.45 -23.84
CA GLU A 270 29.32 19.49 -24.88
C GLU A 270 30.02 20.26 -26.00
N GLN A 271 31.31 20.53 -25.90
CA GLN A 271 32.18 20.81 -27.05
C GLN A 271 33.59 20.39 -26.75
N GLU A 272 34.13 19.64 -27.68
CA GLU A 272 35.49 19.06 -27.69
C GLU A 272 36.60 20.10 -27.59
N ASN A 273 37.66 19.72 -26.85
CA ASN A 273 39.02 20.25 -26.89
C ASN A 273 39.31 21.61 -26.29
N THR A 274 39.68 21.61 -25.00
CA THR A 274 40.95 22.21 -24.51
C THR A 274 41.11 21.95 -22.99
N GLN A 275 42.30 21.61 -22.55
CA GLN A 275 42.66 21.07 -21.23
C GLN A 275 42.68 22.07 -20.05
N GLU A 276 42.09 23.26 -20.13
CA GLU A 276 42.22 24.26 -19.05
C GLU A 276 40.94 25.06 -18.70
N GLU A 277 39.75 24.70 -19.19
CA GLU A 277 38.51 25.33 -18.72
C GLU A 277 37.81 24.44 -17.67
N GLN A 278 37.75 24.92 -16.42
CA GLN A 278 36.92 24.35 -15.36
C GLN A 278 35.49 24.19 -15.88
N GLU A 279 35.06 22.93 -16.05
CA GLU A 279 33.69 22.56 -16.45
C GLU A 279 32.71 23.18 -15.45
N SER A 280 32.01 24.25 -15.83
CA SER A 280 31.07 24.96 -14.96
C SER A 280 29.75 24.19 -14.91
N LYS A 281 29.43 23.61 -13.75
CA LYS A 281 28.12 22.99 -13.49
C LYS A 281 27.02 24.04 -13.50
N PHE A 282 25.85 23.74 -14.03
CA PHE A 282 24.76 24.72 -14.18
C PHE A 282 24.37 25.40 -12.87
N TYR A 283 24.38 24.68 -11.74
CA TYR A 283 24.02 25.28 -10.45
C TYR A 283 25.01 26.40 -10.01
N LEU A 284 26.26 26.37 -10.47
CA LEU A 284 27.25 27.41 -10.15
C LEU A 284 27.01 28.76 -10.81
N GLN A 285 26.10 28.79 -11.81
CA GLN A 285 25.70 30.04 -12.47
C GLN A 285 24.68 30.83 -11.64
N TYR A 286 24.00 30.21 -10.67
CA TYR A 286 23.12 30.89 -9.75
C TYR A 286 23.92 31.53 -8.60
N PRO A 287 23.53 32.71 -8.09
CA PRO A 287 24.07 33.21 -6.82
C PRO A 287 23.84 32.21 -5.68
N LYS A 288 24.75 32.12 -4.72
CA LYS A 288 24.65 31.20 -3.59
C LYS A 288 23.43 31.45 -2.70
N ASP A 289 22.91 32.64 -2.71
CA ASP A 289 21.76 33.15 -1.96
C ASP A 289 20.48 33.29 -2.84
N PHE A 290 20.51 32.70 -4.05
CA PHE A 290 19.39 32.85 -5.01
C PHE A 290 18.12 32.13 -4.49
N PHE A 291 18.25 30.99 -3.81
CA PHE A 291 17.11 30.23 -3.30
C PHE A 291 16.91 30.47 -1.80
N ASP A 292 15.65 30.67 -1.39
CA ASP A 292 15.24 30.77 0.01
C ASP A 292 14.97 29.41 0.62
N LEU A 293 14.40 28.48 -0.18
CA LEU A 293 14.07 27.11 0.21
C LEU A 293 14.48 26.13 -0.88
N ILE A 294 15.05 25.00 -0.48
CA ILE A 294 15.27 23.85 -1.36
C ILE A 294 14.53 22.67 -0.79
N ILE A 295 13.65 22.07 -1.58
CA ILE A 295 12.91 20.84 -1.25
C ILE A 295 13.54 19.68 -2.02
N ILE A 296 13.91 18.62 -1.33
CA ILE A 296 14.52 17.42 -1.92
C ILE A 296 13.57 16.25 -1.72
N ASP A 297 12.97 15.76 -2.82
CA ASP A 297 12.13 14.57 -2.78
C ASP A 297 13.00 13.30 -2.81
N GLU A 298 12.59 12.29 -2.03
CA GLU A 298 13.29 11.02 -1.85
C GLU A 298 14.78 11.20 -1.46
N CYS A 299 15.05 12.11 -0.50
CA CYS A 299 16.40 12.52 -0.10
C CYS A 299 17.29 11.39 0.46
N HIS A 300 16.73 10.19 0.73
CA HIS A 300 17.48 8.99 1.09
C HIS A 300 18.19 8.32 -0.10
N ARG A 301 17.90 8.72 -1.34
CA ARG A 301 18.54 8.17 -2.53
C ARG A 301 19.90 8.83 -2.73
N GLY A 302 20.94 8.03 -2.58
CA GLY A 302 22.31 8.41 -2.84
C GLY A 302 23.21 7.22 -2.54
N GLY A 303 23.67 6.47 -3.57
CA GLY A 303 24.79 5.56 -3.43
C GLY A 303 26.09 6.35 -3.33
N ALA A 304 27.16 5.78 -2.78
CA ALA A 304 28.43 6.48 -2.53
C ALA A 304 29.03 7.26 -3.72
N ASN A 305 28.57 6.98 -4.97
CA ASN A 305 28.98 7.70 -6.19
C ASN A 305 27.98 8.79 -6.63
N GLU A 306 26.70 8.76 -6.16
CA GLU A 306 25.68 9.75 -6.50
C GLU A 306 25.53 10.83 -5.40
N GLU A 307 25.87 10.51 -4.16
CA GLU A 307 25.87 11.44 -3.01
C GLU A 307 26.74 12.67 -3.25
N GLY A 308 27.84 12.51 -3.98
CA GLY A 308 28.71 13.63 -4.33
C GLY A 308 28.03 14.75 -5.12
N SER A 309 27.01 14.47 -5.92
CA SER A 309 26.42 15.47 -6.83
C SER A 309 25.31 16.30 -6.18
N TRP A 310 24.33 15.71 -5.49
CA TRP A 310 23.26 16.50 -4.87
C TRP A 310 23.77 17.20 -3.59
N ARG A 311 24.66 16.58 -2.84
CA ARG A 311 25.27 17.16 -1.64
C ARG A 311 26.05 18.43 -1.98
N ALA A 312 26.81 18.40 -3.07
CA ALA A 312 27.52 19.57 -3.58
C ALA A 312 26.58 20.74 -3.94
N VAL A 313 25.40 20.43 -4.52
CA VAL A 313 24.37 21.45 -4.81
C VAL A 313 23.82 22.04 -3.50
N LEU A 314 23.53 21.22 -2.49
CA LEU A 314 23.01 21.70 -1.20
C LEU A 314 24.06 22.49 -0.40
N GLU A 315 25.31 22.07 -0.45
CA GLU A 315 26.43 22.79 0.20
C GLU A 315 26.68 24.14 -0.48
N TYR A 316 26.56 24.20 -1.80
CA TYR A 316 26.66 25.47 -2.55
C TYR A 316 25.55 26.46 -2.15
N PHE A 317 24.32 25.99 -2.04
CA PHE A 317 23.17 26.80 -1.62
C PHE A 317 22.91 26.69 -0.11
N SER A 318 23.96 26.65 0.70
CA SER A 318 23.85 26.53 2.16
C SER A 318 23.09 27.70 2.84
N TYR A 319 22.94 28.80 2.15
CA TYR A 319 22.07 29.91 2.57
C TYR A 319 20.61 29.51 2.68
N ALA A 320 20.10 28.72 1.74
CA ALA A 320 18.70 28.29 1.70
C ALA A 320 18.31 27.41 2.90
N THR A 321 17.05 27.53 3.33
CA THR A 321 16.47 26.47 4.16
C THR A 321 16.30 25.21 3.31
N GLN A 322 16.65 24.03 3.85
CA GLN A 322 16.66 22.76 3.11
C GLN A 322 15.69 21.80 3.76
N LEU A 323 14.69 21.35 2.98
CA LEU A 323 13.67 20.40 3.41
C LEU A 323 13.86 19.06 2.69
N GLY A 324 14.23 18.02 3.41
CA GLY A 324 14.25 16.64 2.92
C GLY A 324 12.90 15.96 3.11
N LEU A 325 12.42 15.27 2.07
CA LEU A 325 11.26 14.39 2.11
C LEU A 325 11.73 12.96 1.91
N THR A 326 11.38 12.04 2.80
CA THR A 326 11.75 10.62 2.69
C THR A 326 10.59 9.70 3.05
N ALA A 327 10.55 8.50 2.47
CA ALA A 327 9.61 7.44 2.83
C ALA A 327 10.19 6.44 3.84
N THR A 328 11.46 6.57 4.22
CA THR A 328 12.18 5.58 5.02
C THR A 328 12.55 6.11 6.39
N PRO A 329 12.24 5.36 7.47
CA PRO A 329 12.68 5.70 8.82
C PRO A 329 14.20 5.58 8.95
N LYS A 330 14.75 6.16 10.02
CA LYS A 330 16.19 6.10 10.32
C LYS A 330 16.67 4.66 10.50
N LYS A 331 17.67 4.25 9.71
CA LYS A 331 18.35 2.95 9.73
C LYS A 331 19.83 3.15 9.37
N GLU A 332 20.63 2.13 9.56
CA GLU A 332 22.05 2.15 9.18
C GLU A 332 22.29 2.48 7.71
N GLU A 333 21.36 2.06 6.82
CA GLU A 333 21.46 2.26 5.37
C GLU A 333 21.26 3.74 4.93
N ASN A 334 20.58 4.56 5.74
CA ASN A 334 20.29 5.96 5.45
C ASN A 334 20.72 6.92 6.56
N ILE A 335 21.70 6.50 7.34
CA ILE A 335 22.24 7.27 8.48
C ILE A 335 22.75 8.64 8.01
N ASP A 336 23.38 8.71 6.84
CA ASP A 336 23.93 9.94 6.26
C ASP A 336 22.84 11.00 6.01
N THR A 337 21.62 10.58 5.63
CA THR A 337 20.48 11.49 5.46
C THR A 337 20.09 12.13 6.79
N TYR A 338 20.05 11.34 7.86
CA TYR A 338 19.72 11.82 9.20
C TYR A 338 20.87 12.60 9.85
N GLU A 339 22.11 12.29 9.53
CA GLU A 339 23.26 13.10 9.94
C GLU A 339 23.23 14.47 9.27
N TYR A 340 22.81 14.55 8.01
CA TYR A 340 22.73 15.81 7.28
C TYR A 340 21.56 16.68 7.75
N PHE A 341 20.33 16.13 7.80
CA PHE A 341 19.11 16.91 8.10
C PHE A 341 18.78 16.97 9.60
N GLY A 342 19.31 16.05 10.41
CA GLY A 342 18.91 15.83 11.79
C GLY A 342 17.67 14.94 11.90
N GLU A 343 17.12 14.80 13.10
CA GLU A 343 15.89 14.05 13.34
C GLU A 343 14.71 14.71 12.62
N SER A 344 13.79 13.85 12.15
CA SER A 344 12.57 14.28 11.47
C SER A 344 11.71 15.15 12.39
N VAL A 345 11.16 16.23 11.84
CA VAL A 345 10.22 17.09 12.59
C VAL A 345 8.82 16.48 12.67
N TYR A 346 8.51 15.54 11.78
CA TYR A 346 7.26 14.77 11.81
C TYR A 346 7.41 13.46 11.05
N ASP A 347 6.93 12.38 11.68
CA ASP A 347 6.93 11.03 11.12
C ASP A 347 5.49 10.53 10.95
N TYR A 348 5.18 10.00 9.76
CA TYR A 348 3.91 9.34 9.50
C TYR A 348 4.15 7.99 8.81
N SER A 349 4.03 6.93 9.61
CA SER A 349 4.41 5.58 9.20
C SER A 349 3.38 4.90 8.29
N LEU A 350 3.77 3.81 7.63
CA LEU A 350 2.84 2.94 6.90
C LEU A 350 1.77 2.36 7.85
N LYS A 351 2.17 1.97 9.07
CA LYS A 351 1.26 1.51 10.13
C LYS A 351 0.18 2.56 10.41
N SER A 352 0.58 3.81 10.69
CA SER A 352 -0.35 4.91 10.97
C SER A 352 -1.32 5.13 9.80
N GLY A 353 -0.80 5.12 8.56
CA GLY A 353 -1.64 5.30 7.37
C GLY A 353 -2.66 4.19 7.16
N ILE A 354 -2.32 2.95 7.50
CA ILE A 354 -3.24 1.81 7.47
C ILE A 354 -4.28 1.90 8.60
N GLU A 355 -3.86 2.20 9.83
CA GLU A 355 -4.75 2.34 10.99
C GLU A 355 -5.75 3.48 10.82
N ASP A 356 -5.32 4.58 10.24
CA ASP A 356 -6.18 5.72 9.94
C ASP A 356 -7.09 5.50 8.72
N GLY A 357 -6.85 4.45 7.94
CA GLY A 357 -7.62 4.10 6.75
C GLY A 357 -7.26 4.88 5.48
N PHE A 358 -6.14 5.59 5.49
CA PHE A 358 -5.62 6.33 4.33
C PHE A 358 -4.70 5.52 3.43
N LEU A 359 -4.26 4.36 3.90
CA LEU A 359 -3.51 3.38 3.13
C LEU A 359 -4.18 2.00 3.21
N THR A 360 -4.04 1.21 2.16
CA THR A 360 -4.58 -0.15 2.08
C THR A 360 -3.65 -1.11 2.83
N PRO A 361 -4.17 -1.97 3.73
CA PRO A 361 -3.40 -3.04 4.36
C PRO A 361 -2.94 -4.08 3.32
N TYR A 362 -2.00 -4.94 3.72
CA TYR A 362 -1.49 -5.99 2.83
C TYR A 362 -1.38 -7.33 3.56
N LYS A 363 -1.44 -8.41 2.78
CA LYS A 363 -1.08 -9.77 3.18
C LYS A 363 0.19 -10.20 2.44
N VAL A 364 0.96 -11.10 3.04
CA VAL A 364 2.18 -11.65 2.45
C VAL A 364 1.97 -13.14 2.22
N LYS A 365 2.31 -13.61 1.02
CA LYS A 365 2.51 -15.03 0.71
C LYS A 365 4.00 -15.23 0.43
N LEU A 366 4.70 -15.80 1.39
CA LEU A 366 6.11 -16.16 1.24
C LEU A 366 6.18 -17.54 0.61
N ILE A 367 6.72 -17.64 -0.61
CA ILE A 367 6.76 -18.88 -1.39
C ILE A 367 8.18 -19.42 -1.38
N LYS A 368 8.37 -20.57 -0.71
CA LYS A 368 9.62 -21.33 -0.74
C LYS A 368 9.56 -22.40 -1.83
N THR A 369 10.55 -22.42 -2.71
CA THR A 369 10.70 -23.40 -3.78
C THR A 369 11.92 -24.28 -3.53
N THR A 370 12.08 -25.34 -4.29
CA THR A 370 13.29 -26.19 -4.27
C THR A 370 14.58 -25.44 -4.61
N LEU A 371 14.49 -24.24 -5.18
CA LEU A 371 15.62 -23.40 -5.54
C LEU A 371 15.75 -22.14 -4.67
N SER A 372 14.97 -22.03 -3.59
CA SER A 372 15.03 -20.84 -2.71
C SER A 372 16.37 -20.69 -2.00
N ASP A 373 17.06 -21.79 -1.68
CA ASP A 373 18.39 -21.76 -1.09
C ASP A 373 19.52 -21.66 -2.15
N GLY A 374 19.20 -21.87 -3.42
CA GLY A 374 20.12 -21.82 -4.55
C GLY A 374 20.03 -23.04 -5.46
N TYR A 375 20.85 -23.06 -6.49
CA TYR A 375 20.99 -24.16 -7.44
C TYR A 375 22.31 -24.90 -7.20
N THR A 376 22.22 -26.21 -6.98
CA THR A 376 23.37 -27.13 -6.98
C THR A 376 23.44 -27.87 -8.31
N TYR A 377 24.62 -27.94 -8.90
CA TYR A 377 24.84 -28.67 -10.16
C TYR A 377 24.27 -30.09 -10.08
N ASN A 378 23.45 -30.42 -11.07
CA ASN A 378 22.89 -31.76 -11.26
C ASN A 378 23.35 -32.29 -12.64
N PRO A 379 24.00 -33.47 -12.71
CA PRO A 379 24.50 -34.04 -13.98
C PRO A 379 23.42 -34.24 -15.05
N ASP A 380 22.17 -34.42 -14.64
CA ASP A 380 21.03 -34.63 -15.54
C ASP A 380 20.48 -33.31 -16.16
N ASP A 381 20.94 -32.15 -15.66
CA ASP A 381 20.54 -30.86 -16.21
C ASP A 381 21.38 -30.51 -17.45
N LEU A 382 20.73 -29.91 -18.46
CA LEU A 382 21.40 -29.51 -19.69
C LEU A 382 22.01 -28.11 -19.52
N ILE A 383 23.33 -28.03 -19.60
CA ILE A 383 24.08 -26.80 -19.41
C ILE A 383 24.58 -26.30 -20.78
N GLN A 384 24.29 -25.03 -21.04
CA GLN A 384 24.84 -24.29 -22.19
C GLN A 384 25.81 -23.22 -21.66
N GLY A 385 27.13 -23.47 -21.90
CA GLY A 385 28.23 -22.66 -21.36
C GLY A 385 29.07 -23.44 -20.35
N GLU A 386 29.98 -22.77 -19.68
CA GLU A 386 30.87 -23.36 -18.68
C GLU A 386 30.46 -22.89 -17.28
N LEU A 387 30.23 -23.85 -16.35
CA LEU A 387 29.98 -23.56 -14.97
C LEU A 387 31.27 -23.16 -14.25
N GLU A 388 31.28 -21.99 -13.63
CA GLU A 388 32.40 -21.53 -12.82
C GLU A 388 32.44 -22.23 -11.43
N LYS A 389 31.30 -22.71 -10.93
CA LYS A 389 31.18 -23.37 -9.61
C LYS A 389 30.00 -24.35 -9.58
N GLY A 390 30.00 -25.25 -8.59
CA GLY A 390 28.97 -26.28 -8.42
C GLY A 390 27.70 -25.81 -7.71
N PHE A 391 27.71 -24.61 -7.10
CA PHE A 391 26.56 -24.06 -6.38
C PHE A 391 26.42 -22.57 -6.68
N TYR A 392 25.18 -22.14 -6.97
CA TYR A 392 24.80 -20.76 -7.21
C TYR A 392 23.66 -20.36 -6.25
N LYS A 393 23.86 -19.27 -5.50
CA LYS A 393 22.82 -18.72 -4.62
C LYS A 393 21.66 -18.17 -5.46
N GLN A 394 20.46 -18.11 -4.88
CA GLN A 394 19.29 -17.50 -5.54
C GLN A 394 19.56 -16.05 -6.02
N SER A 395 20.38 -15.28 -5.28
CA SER A 395 20.77 -13.91 -5.67
C SER A 395 21.58 -13.83 -6.98
N GLU A 396 22.11 -14.94 -7.47
CA GLU A 396 22.88 -15.03 -8.71
C GLU A 396 22.02 -15.46 -9.91
N PHE A 397 20.76 -15.86 -9.67
CA PHE A 397 19.82 -16.22 -10.73
C PHE A 397 19.52 -15.01 -11.60
N GLU A 398 19.40 -15.26 -12.92
CA GLU A 398 19.15 -14.24 -13.95
C GLU A 398 20.21 -13.11 -14.00
N ARG A 399 21.39 -13.38 -13.37
CA ARG A 399 22.60 -12.55 -13.44
C ARG A 399 23.79 -13.36 -13.93
N ASN A 400 24.15 -14.40 -13.20
CA ASN A 400 25.28 -15.28 -13.49
C ASN A 400 24.82 -16.56 -14.18
N ILE A 401 23.64 -17.07 -13.82
CA ILE A 401 22.99 -18.20 -14.46
C ILE A 401 21.55 -17.87 -14.85
N PHE A 402 21.10 -18.39 -16.00
CA PHE A 402 19.75 -18.24 -16.52
C PHE A 402 19.01 -19.58 -16.42
N LEU A 403 17.79 -19.57 -15.86
CA LEU A 403 16.99 -20.74 -15.54
C LEU A 403 15.59 -20.68 -16.22
N PRO A 404 15.48 -20.91 -17.55
CA PRO A 404 14.21 -20.76 -18.28
C PRO A 404 13.07 -21.62 -17.73
N ASN A 405 13.37 -22.87 -17.32
CA ASN A 405 12.36 -23.76 -16.74
C ASN A 405 11.85 -23.25 -15.37
N TYR A 406 12.71 -22.58 -14.61
CA TYR A 406 12.32 -21.96 -13.35
C TYR A 406 11.43 -20.76 -13.58
N ASN A 407 11.70 -19.94 -14.61
CA ASN A 407 10.83 -18.82 -14.99
C ASN A 407 9.45 -19.32 -15.47
N ASP A 408 9.38 -20.40 -16.24
CA ASP A 408 8.13 -21.05 -16.62
C ASP A 408 7.34 -21.55 -15.38
N PHE A 409 8.03 -22.18 -14.43
CA PHE A 409 7.44 -22.66 -13.18
C PHE A 409 6.89 -21.51 -12.33
N ILE A 410 7.68 -20.44 -12.14
CA ILE A 410 7.27 -19.23 -11.39
C ILE A 410 6.05 -18.58 -12.05
N ALA A 411 6.04 -18.42 -13.38
CA ALA A 411 4.93 -17.81 -14.12
C ALA A 411 3.61 -18.58 -13.91
N LYS A 412 3.65 -19.91 -13.99
CA LYS A 412 2.48 -20.75 -13.68
C LYS A 412 2.00 -20.52 -12.26
N LYS A 413 2.92 -20.53 -11.29
CA LYS A 413 2.57 -20.35 -9.89
C LYS A 413 2.01 -18.95 -9.60
N ILE A 414 2.51 -17.91 -10.23
CA ILE A 414 1.94 -16.56 -10.13
C ILE A 414 0.50 -16.55 -10.65
N LEU A 415 0.25 -17.13 -11.85
CA LEU A 415 -1.09 -17.18 -12.46
C LEU A 415 -2.09 -18.02 -11.65
N GLU A 416 -1.63 -19.04 -10.92
CA GLU A 416 -2.45 -19.81 -9.97
C GLU A 416 -2.83 -19.01 -8.72
N LEU A 417 -1.93 -18.12 -8.24
CA LEU A 417 -2.06 -17.39 -6.98
C LEU A 417 -2.76 -16.04 -7.08
N ILE A 418 -2.98 -15.52 -8.31
CA ILE A 418 -3.64 -14.24 -8.55
C ILE A 418 -4.97 -14.43 -9.27
N ASN A 419 -5.92 -13.51 -9.06
CA ASN A 419 -7.10 -13.47 -9.93
C ASN A 419 -6.72 -12.92 -11.32
N PRO A 420 -7.24 -13.50 -12.41
CA PRO A 420 -6.80 -13.15 -13.77
C PRO A 420 -6.96 -11.68 -14.16
N MET A 421 -7.85 -10.92 -13.50
CA MET A 421 -8.10 -9.51 -13.79
C MET A 421 -7.54 -8.54 -12.74
N ASP A 422 -6.82 -9.04 -11.73
CA ASP A 422 -6.22 -8.22 -10.70
C ASP A 422 -4.93 -7.55 -11.18
N LYS A 423 -4.90 -6.21 -11.19
CA LYS A 423 -3.71 -5.46 -11.60
C LYS A 423 -2.51 -5.86 -10.75
N THR A 424 -1.47 -6.37 -11.41
CA THR A 424 -0.30 -7.00 -10.80
C THR A 424 0.99 -6.36 -11.32
N ILE A 425 1.94 -6.08 -10.41
CA ILE A 425 3.29 -5.62 -10.78
C ILE A 425 4.30 -6.69 -10.36
N ILE A 426 5.12 -7.15 -11.31
CA ILE A 426 6.17 -8.14 -11.09
C ILE A 426 7.53 -7.46 -11.16
N PHE A 427 8.27 -7.47 -10.05
CA PHE A 427 9.62 -6.91 -9.95
C PHE A 427 10.67 -7.97 -10.25
N CYS A 428 11.37 -7.81 -11.36
CA CYS A 428 12.36 -8.73 -11.91
C CYS A 428 13.79 -8.24 -11.67
N VAL A 429 14.76 -9.14 -11.72
CA VAL A 429 16.19 -8.89 -11.45
C VAL A 429 16.76 -7.83 -12.39
N ASN A 430 16.46 -7.94 -13.69
CA ASN A 430 16.91 -7.04 -14.74
C ASN A 430 15.89 -7.01 -15.89
N GLN A 431 16.20 -6.29 -16.96
CA GLN A 431 15.31 -6.12 -18.11
C GLN A 431 15.14 -7.42 -18.92
N ALA A 432 16.20 -8.24 -19.03
CA ALA A 432 16.15 -9.53 -19.71
C ALA A 432 15.23 -10.49 -18.94
N HIS A 433 15.37 -10.59 -17.62
CA HIS A 433 14.49 -11.37 -16.76
C HIS A 433 13.02 -10.91 -16.86
N ALA A 434 12.76 -9.59 -16.89
CA ALA A 434 11.41 -9.06 -17.08
C ALA A 434 10.78 -9.52 -18.41
N ASN A 435 11.59 -9.65 -19.47
CA ASN A 435 11.14 -10.18 -20.75
C ASN A 435 10.84 -11.69 -20.70
N GLU A 436 11.71 -12.47 -20.06
CA GLU A 436 11.52 -13.92 -19.94
C GLU A 436 10.28 -14.25 -19.08
N VAL A 437 10.06 -13.52 -17.97
CA VAL A 437 8.86 -13.67 -17.15
C VAL A 437 7.61 -13.28 -17.95
N LYS A 438 7.65 -12.18 -18.72
CA LYS A 438 6.54 -11.81 -19.62
C LYS A 438 6.22 -12.94 -20.61
N ARG A 439 7.25 -13.49 -21.30
CA ARG A 439 7.07 -14.60 -22.25
C ARG A 439 6.47 -15.83 -21.57
N ALA A 440 6.92 -16.16 -20.36
CA ALA A 440 6.39 -17.27 -19.60
C ALA A 440 4.92 -17.03 -19.17
N ILE A 441 4.55 -15.82 -18.73
CA ILE A 441 3.16 -15.43 -18.46
C ILE A 441 2.31 -15.56 -19.75
N ASP A 442 2.78 -15.03 -20.89
CA ASP A 442 2.05 -15.11 -22.16
C ASP A 442 1.82 -16.55 -22.64
N LYS A 443 2.73 -17.46 -22.31
CA LYS A 443 2.62 -18.88 -22.64
C LYS A 443 1.53 -19.60 -21.85
N TYR A 444 1.29 -19.22 -20.59
CA TYR A 444 0.42 -19.94 -19.67
C TYR A 444 -0.86 -19.17 -19.28
N LYS A 445 -0.99 -17.90 -19.67
CA LYS A 445 -2.17 -17.08 -19.37
C LYS A 445 -3.46 -17.67 -19.95
N SER A 446 -4.56 -17.60 -19.20
CA SER A 446 -5.89 -17.99 -19.67
C SER A 446 -6.53 -16.91 -20.56
N VAL A 447 -6.19 -15.65 -20.34
CA VAL A 447 -6.74 -14.50 -21.08
C VAL A 447 -6.04 -14.35 -22.43
N LYS A 448 -6.78 -14.50 -23.53
CA LYS A 448 -6.26 -14.44 -24.92
C LYS A 448 -6.16 -13.01 -25.43
N ARG A 449 -5.23 -12.21 -24.86
CA ARG A 449 -4.93 -10.83 -25.29
C ARG A 449 -3.43 -10.58 -25.23
N ASP A 450 -2.87 -9.89 -26.22
CA ASP A 450 -1.43 -9.62 -26.30
C ASP A 450 -1.00 -8.54 -25.29
N ASP A 451 -1.90 -7.61 -24.95
CA ASP A 451 -1.71 -6.55 -23.98
C ASP A 451 -2.07 -6.92 -22.52
N TYR A 452 -2.31 -8.22 -22.25
CA TYR A 452 -2.58 -8.71 -20.89
C TYR A 452 -1.38 -8.54 -19.96
N CYS A 453 -0.20 -8.97 -20.43
CA CYS A 453 1.07 -8.80 -19.72
C CYS A 453 2.03 -7.99 -20.59
N VAL A 454 2.52 -6.87 -20.08
CA VAL A 454 3.45 -6.01 -20.81
C VAL A 454 4.71 -5.73 -19.99
N ARG A 455 5.84 -5.62 -20.69
CA ARG A 455 7.10 -5.21 -20.06
C ARG A 455 7.19 -3.69 -20.05
N VAL A 456 7.59 -3.13 -18.92
CA VAL A 456 7.81 -1.69 -18.74
C VAL A 456 9.18 -1.49 -18.12
N THR A 457 10.16 -1.26 -18.98
CA THR A 457 11.55 -0.97 -18.60
C THR A 457 12.06 0.22 -19.43
N SER A 458 13.31 0.64 -19.23
CA SER A 458 13.90 1.75 -20.03
C SER A 458 14.00 1.44 -21.52
N ASP A 459 14.09 0.16 -21.90
CA ASP A 459 14.25 -0.25 -23.30
C ASP A 459 13.00 -0.01 -24.15
N GLU A 460 11.79 -0.08 -23.55
CA GLU A 460 10.54 0.20 -24.24
C GLU A 460 10.32 1.69 -24.51
N GLY A 461 11.08 2.58 -23.88
CA GLY A 461 11.01 4.01 -24.11
C GLY A 461 9.56 4.55 -23.98
N LYS A 462 9.09 5.25 -25.03
CA LYS A 462 7.75 5.86 -25.06
C LYS A 462 6.62 4.81 -24.99
N ILE A 463 6.77 3.66 -25.66
CA ILE A 463 5.74 2.60 -25.67
C ILE A 463 5.52 2.05 -24.26
N GLY A 464 6.59 1.82 -23.50
CA GLY A 464 6.48 1.39 -22.10
C GLY A 464 5.78 2.41 -21.23
N LEU A 465 6.06 3.71 -21.43
CA LEU A 465 5.38 4.80 -20.71
C LEU A 465 3.89 4.90 -21.08
N ASP A 466 3.52 4.66 -22.33
CA ASP A 466 2.12 4.68 -22.73
C ASP A 466 1.35 3.48 -22.14
N TYR A 467 1.94 2.28 -22.09
CA TYR A 467 1.36 1.16 -21.35
C TYR A 467 1.25 1.42 -19.85
N LEU A 468 2.24 2.10 -19.26
CA LEU A 468 2.18 2.50 -17.86
C LEU A 468 1.00 3.46 -17.59
N LYS A 469 0.76 4.43 -18.47
CA LYS A 469 -0.40 5.33 -18.37
C LYS A 469 -1.72 4.56 -18.44
N LEU A 470 -1.85 3.61 -19.37
CA LEU A 470 -3.03 2.75 -19.48
C LEU A 470 -3.23 1.88 -18.22
N PHE A 471 -2.14 1.37 -17.64
CA PHE A 471 -2.20 0.60 -16.39
C PHE A 471 -2.64 1.46 -15.20
N GLN A 472 -2.22 2.72 -15.14
CA GLN A 472 -2.59 3.66 -14.09
C GLN A 472 -4.03 4.18 -14.22
N ASP A 473 -4.57 4.16 -15.43
CA ASP A 473 -5.95 4.55 -15.71
C ASP A 473 -6.91 3.51 -15.11
N ASN A 474 -7.77 3.95 -14.19
CA ASN A 474 -8.71 3.07 -13.51
C ASN A 474 -9.88 2.64 -14.41
N ASP A 475 -10.15 3.37 -15.49
CA ASP A 475 -11.20 3.05 -16.45
C ASP A 475 -10.74 2.04 -17.50
N LYS A 476 -9.45 1.67 -17.49
CA LYS A 476 -8.86 0.69 -18.40
C LYS A 476 -8.58 -0.63 -17.68
N SER A 477 -9.16 -1.71 -18.20
CA SER A 477 -8.93 -3.06 -17.70
C SER A 477 -7.54 -3.60 -18.07
N TYR A 478 -6.99 -3.19 -19.20
CA TYR A 478 -5.69 -3.67 -19.72
C TYR A 478 -4.68 -2.54 -19.83
N PRO A 479 -3.38 -2.83 -19.65
CA PRO A 479 -2.79 -4.12 -19.26
C PRO A 479 -3.15 -4.50 -17.80
N VAL A 480 -3.14 -5.82 -17.52
CA VAL A 480 -3.38 -6.37 -16.17
C VAL A 480 -2.07 -6.60 -15.44
N ILE A 481 -1.07 -7.15 -16.11
CA ILE A 481 0.24 -7.48 -15.51
C ILE A 481 1.33 -6.59 -16.12
N LEU A 482 2.14 -5.99 -15.25
CA LEU A 482 3.38 -5.33 -15.65
C LEU A 482 4.58 -6.12 -15.15
N THR A 483 5.53 -6.43 -16.02
CA THR A 483 6.87 -6.92 -15.65
C THR A 483 7.87 -5.77 -15.76
N SER A 484 8.69 -5.58 -14.73
CA SER A 484 9.67 -4.48 -14.71
C SER A 484 10.90 -4.86 -13.88
N SER A 485 11.98 -4.14 -14.09
CA SER A 485 13.12 -4.15 -13.20
C SER A 485 13.03 -3.01 -12.17
N LYS A 486 13.95 -2.07 -12.19
CA LYS A 486 13.98 -0.94 -11.24
C LYS A 486 13.08 0.24 -11.63
N MET A 487 12.54 0.29 -12.88
CA MET A 487 11.83 1.47 -13.38
C MET A 487 10.54 1.76 -12.59
N LEU A 488 9.79 0.73 -12.21
CA LEU A 488 8.51 0.89 -11.50
C LEU A 488 8.63 1.02 -9.98
N THR A 489 9.84 1.00 -9.43
CA THR A 489 10.05 1.26 -7.99
C THR A 489 9.61 2.67 -7.60
N THR A 490 9.67 3.63 -8.53
CA THR A 490 9.22 5.02 -8.35
C THR A 490 8.34 5.47 -9.51
N GLY A 491 7.53 6.52 -9.29
CA GLY A 491 6.76 7.17 -10.37
C GLY A 491 5.49 6.44 -10.83
N VAL A 492 5.08 5.36 -10.19
CA VAL A 492 3.81 4.66 -10.50
C VAL A 492 2.74 5.07 -9.51
N ASP A 493 1.62 5.60 -10.01
CA ASP A 493 0.44 5.92 -9.21
C ASP A 493 -0.79 5.15 -9.69
N ALA A 494 -0.72 3.83 -9.64
CA ALA A 494 -1.84 2.95 -9.97
C ALA A 494 -2.60 2.57 -8.68
N LYS A 495 -3.80 3.12 -8.50
CA LYS A 495 -4.60 2.92 -7.27
C LYS A 495 -5.09 1.47 -7.11
N ASN A 496 -5.43 0.81 -8.22
CA ASN A 496 -6.00 -0.54 -8.22
C ASN A 496 -4.95 -1.67 -8.35
N VAL A 497 -3.72 -1.47 -7.91
CA VAL A 497 -2.74 -2.58 -7.81
C VAL A 497 -3.16 -3.50 -6.67
N ARG A 498 -3.43 -4.77 -7.00
CA ARG A 498 -3.88 -5.81 -6.06
C ARG A 498 -2.80 -6.81 -5.70
N ASN A 499 -1.81 -7.00 -6.60
CA ASN A 499 -0.70 -7.90 -6.34
C ASN A 499 0.65 -7.24 -6.65
N ILE A 500 1.62 -7.50 -5.79
CA ILE A 500 3.03 -7.18 -5.98
C ILE A 500 3.80 -8.49 -5.90
N VAL A 501 4.57 -8.82 -6.93
CA VAL A 501 5.38 -10.03 -7.00
C VAL A 501 6.85 -9.67 -6.94
N LEU A 502 7.58 -10.28 -6.01
CA LEU A 502 8.99 -10.06 -5.78
C LEU A 502 9.80 -11.26 -6.30
N LEU A 503 10.47 -11.06 -7.44
CA LEU A 503 11.40 -12.02 -8.06
C LEU A 503 12.85 -11.53 -8.03
N ALA A 504 13.07 -10.26 -7.68
CA ALA A 504 14.38 -9.65 -7.55
C ALA A 504 14.79 -9.56 -6.08
N ASN A 505 16.04 -9.86 -5.78
CA ASN A 505 16.62 -9.51 -4.49
C ASN A 505 16.64 -8.00 -4.34
N ILE A 506 16.08 -7.51 -3.25
CA ILE A 506 15.98 -6.10 -2.92
C ILE A 506 17.24 -5.69 -2.16
N GLY A 507 17.87 -4.59 -2.56
CA GLY A 507 19.15 -4.16 -2.03
C GLY A 507 19.06 -3.27 -0.78
N SER A 508 17.89 -2.70 -0.49
CA SER A 508 17.75 -1.76 0.62
C SER A 508 16.32 -1.68 1.18
N MET A 509 16.20 -1.25 2.43
CA MET A 509 14.91 -0.95 3.07
C MET A 509 14.13 0.11 2.27
N ALA A 510 14.82 1.12 1.75
CA ALA A 510 14.21 2.18 0.96
C ALA A 510 13.53 1.63 -0.31
N GLU A 511 14.25 0.79 -1.07
CA GLU A 511 13.72 0.13 -2.26
C GLU A 511 12.51 -0.75 -1.91
N PHE A 512 12.59 -1.54 -0.85
CA PHE A 512 11.50 -2.37 -0.37
C PHE A 512 10.24 -1.56 -0.05
N LYS A 513 10.38 -0.48 0.74
CA LYS A 513 9.24 0.39 1.10
C LYS A 513 8.62 1.09 -0.11
N GLN A 514 9.42 1.47 -1.08
CA GLN A 514 8.93 2.06 -2.33
C GLN A 514 8.14 1.06 -3.16
N ILE A 515 8.61 -0.19 -3.27
CA ILE A 515 7.92 -1.28 -3.98
C ILE A 515 6.57 -1.56 -3.32
N ILE A 516 6.53 -1.79 -2.00
CA ILE A 516 5.28 -2.02 -1.25
C ILE A 516 4.33 -0.84 -1.40
N GLY A 517 4.86 0.37 -1.34
CA GLY A 517 4.09 1.60 -1.53
C GLY A 517 3.30 1.68 -2.84
N ARG A 518 3.60 0.84 -3.85
CA ARG A 518 2.80 0.75 -5.08
C ARG A 518 1.44 0.09 -4.85
N GLY A 519 1.34 -0.81 -3.86
CA GLY A 519 0.09 -1.48 -3.48
C GLY A 519 -0.74 -0.73 -2.43
N THR A 520 -0.17 0.22 -1.70
CA THR A 520 -0.84 0.84 -0.54
C THR A 520 -1.94 1.85 -0.87
N ARG A 521 -2.11 2.24 -2.14
CA ARG A 521 -3.15 3.18 -2.56
C ARG A 521 -4.55 2.65 -2.27
N VAL A 522 -5.40 3.50 -1.69
CA VAL A 522 -6.80 3.17 -1.45
C VAL A 522 -7.58 3.20 -2.75
N TYR A 523 -8.38 2.17 -2.97
CA TYR A 523 -9.29 2.05 -4.11
C TYR A 523 -10.58 1.38 -3.68
N GLU A 524 -11.69 1.67 -4.37
CA GLU A 524 -12.99 1.04 -4.12
C GLU A 524 -12.92 -0.47 -4.40
N GLY A 525 -13.52 -1.30 -3.56
CA GLY A 525 -13.45 -2.76 -3.69
C GLY A 525 -12.06 -3.38 -3.49
N LYS A 526 -11.11 -2.62 -2.94
CA LYS A 526 -9.77 -3.11 -2.58
C LYS A 526 -9.60 -3.01 -1.06
N ASP A 527 -9.85 -4.10 -0.34
CA ASP A 527 -9.72 -4.16 1.11
C ASP A 527 -8.28 -4.37 1.56
N PHE A 528 -7.50 -5.12 0.78
CA PHE A 528 -6.06 -5.34 0.94
C PHE A 528 -5.39 -5.52 -0.43
N PHE A 529 -4.08 -5.61 -0.44
CA PHE A 529 -3.30 -6.14 -1.59
C PHE A 529 -2.38 -7.26 -1.13
N THR A 530 -1.93 -8.10 -2.07
CA THR A 530 -1.11 -9.27 -1.77
C THR A 530 0.32 -9.06 -2.25
N ILE A 531 1.29 -9.44 -1.43
CA ILE A 531 2.70 -9.52 -1.78
C ILE A 531 3.04 -10.99 -1.96
N LEU A 532 3.39 -11.40 -3.19
CA LEU A 532 3.93 -12.73 -3.48
C LEU A 532 5.46 -12.63 -3.43
N ASP A 533 6.06 -13.16 -2.37
CA ASP A 533 7.48 -13.04 -2.11
C ASP A 533 8.20 -14.36 -2.36
N PHE A 534 8.95 -14.45 -3.47
CA PHE A 534 9.76 -15.60 -3.86
C PHE A 534 11.22 -15.51 -3.39
N VAL A 535 11.62 -14.36 -2.84
CA VAL A 535 13.04 -14.05 -2.49
C VAL A 535 13.27 -13.78 -1.01
N GLY A 536 12.22 -13.84 -0.18
CA GLY A 536 12.33 -13.62 1.26
C GLY A 536 12.56 -12.15 1.68
N ALA A 537 12.32 -11.19 0.77
CA ALA A 537 12.54 -9.78 1.04
C ALA A 537 11.67 -9.23 2.18
N THR A 538 10.45 -9.75 2.32
CA THR A 538 9.54 -9.36 3.40
C THR A 538 10.04 -9.71 4.79
N LYS A 539 10.88 -10.74 4.93
CA LYS A 539 11.54 -11.09 6.19
C LYS A 539 12.70 -10.16 6.52
N LEU A 540 13.51 -9.84 5.49
CA LEU A 540 14.74 -9.03 5.66
C LEU A 540 14.45 -7.59 6.06
N PHE A 541 13.40 -6.98 5.48
CA PHE A 541 13.13 -5.55 5.58
C PHE A 541 11.91 -5.20 6.42
N TYR A 542 11.42 -6.12 7.21
CA TYR A 542 10.31 -5.85 8.12
C TYR A 542 10.75 -4.97 9.31
N ASP A 543 9.94 -3.92 9.60
CA ASP A 543 10.14 -3.03 10.74
C ASP A 543 8.83 -2.88 11.54
N PRO A 544 8.73 -3.50 12.73
CA PRO A 544 7.49 -3.48 13.53
C PRO A 544 6.99 -2.08 13.87
N LYS A 545 7.89 -1.12 14.08
CA LYS A 545 7.52 0.25 14.42
C LYS A 545 6.92 1.00 13.23
N TRP A 546 7.38 0.66 12.03
CA TRP A 546 6.96 1.31 10.79
C TRP A 546 5.85 0.54 10.07
N ASP A 547 5.93 -0.80 10.04
CA ASP A 547 5.04 -1.69 9.29
C ASP A 547 3.88 -2.25 10.12
N GLY A 548 3.97 -2.19 11.46
CA GLY A 548 3.03 -2.79 12.39
C GLY A 548 3.57 -4.05 13.08
N GLU A 549 2.72 -4.79 13.77
CA GLU A 549 3.13 -5.98 14.54
C GLU A 549 3.52 -7.14 13.62
N LYS A 550 4.58 -7.85 13.98
CA LYS A 550 5.09 -9.03 13.27
C LYS A 550 4.33 -10.27 13.73
N ILE A 551 4.06 -11.18 12.80
CA ILE A 551 3.42 -12.45 13.09
C ILE A 551 4.42 -13.38 13.77
N GLU A 552 3.97 -14.15 14.77
CA GLU A 552 4.85 -14.99 15.61
C GLU A 552 5.63 -16.05 14.84
N GLU A 553 5.05 -16.66 13.80
CA GLU A 553 5.75 -17.66 12.94
C GLU A 553 7.00 -17.09 12.24
N LEU A 554 7.05 -15.78 12.01
CA LEU A 554 8.24 -15.12 11.47
C LEU A 554 9.32 -14.87 12.54
N LYS A 555 8.96 -14.90 13.84
CA LYS A 555 9.90 -14.71 14.96
C LYS A 555 10.76 -15.94 15.23
N GLU A 556 10.19 -17.15 15.17
CA GLU A 556 10.92 -18.42 15.47
C GLU A 556 12.02 -18.74 14.44
N GLN A 557 11.90 -18.24 13.22
CA GLN A 557 12.90 -18.45 12.17
C GLN A 557 14.04 -17.41 12.19
N ASP A 558 13.82 -16.22 12.77
CA ASP A 558 14.85 -15.14 12.86
C ASP A 558 16.02 -15.53 13.78
N GLU A 559 15.83 -16.42 14.77
CA GLU A 559 16.91 -16.87 15.66
C GLU A 559 17.95 -17.77 14.97
N LYS A 560 17.55 -18.46 13.89
CA LYS A 560 18.43 -19.34 13.11
C LYS A 560 19.17 -18.59 11.97
N GLU A 561 18.73 -17.39 11.57
CA GLU A 561 19.25 -16.66 10.41
C GLU A 561 20.16 -15.46 10.75
N LYS A 562 20.56 -15.26 12.02
CA LYS A 562 21.57 -14.21 12.39
C LYS A 562 22.92 -14.37 11.69
N ILE A 563 23.14 -15.47 10.99
CA ILE A 563 24.39 -15.78 10.25
C ILE A 563 24.43 -15.09 8.87
N THR A 564 23.32 -14.58 8.33
CA THR A 564 23.25 -14.12 6.92
C THR A 564 23.49 -12.62 6.72
N LYS A 565 23.56 -11.81 7.77
CA LYS A 565 23.75 -10.34 7.65
C LYS A 565 25.14 -9.90 7.18
N GLU A 566 26.15 -10.77 7.23
CA GLU A 566 27.50 -10.44 6.75
C GLU A 566 27.65 -10.44 5.23
N HIS A 567 26.64 -10.95 4.47
CA HIS A 567 26.75 -11.13 3.02
C HIS A 567 26.21 -9.98 2.16
N ILE A 568 25.56 -8.97 2.76
CA ILE A 568 25.00 -7.82 1.99
C ILE A 568 26.10 -6.82 1.55
N LYS A 569 27.28 -6.87 2.18
CA LYS A 569 28.39 -5.95 1.87
C LYS A 569 29.20 -6.26 0.58
N GLN A 570 28.95 -7.39 -0.09
CA GLN A 570 29.80 -7.84 -1.20
C GLN A 570 29.23 -7.65 -2.62
N THR A 571 28.16 -6.90 -2.83
CA THR A 571 27.57 -6.69 -4.17
C THR A 571 27.98 -5.37 -4.83
N LYS A 572 29.23 -4.92 -4.62
CA LYS A 572 29.87 -3.87 -5.43
C LYS A 572 31.12 -4.44 -6.07
N GLU A 573 30.97 -5.33 -7.03
CA GLU A 573 32.06 -5.66 -7.96
C GLU A 573 31.61 -5.42 -9.40
N GLU A 574 32.51 -4.72 -10.09
CA GLU A 574 32.42 -4.17 -11.42
C GLU A 574 32.06 -5.19 -12.50
N SER A 575 31.31 -4.72 -13.50
CA SER A 575 30.96 -5.42 -14.72
C SER A 575 32.19 -5.70 -15.59
N LYS A 576 32.82 -6.84 -15.38
CA LYS A 576 33.47 -7.56 -16.49
C LYS A 576 32.42 -8.39 -17.19
N GLU A 577 32.35 -8.36 -18.52
CA GLU A 577 31.50 -9.24 -19.32
C GLU A 577 31.74 -10.71 -18.94
N LYS A 578 30.97 -11.20 -17.96
CA LYS A 578 30.97 -12.61 -17.61
C LYS A 578 30.12 -13.34 -18.61
N LYS A 579 30.65 -14.41 -19.23
CA LYS A 579 29.91 -15.31 -20.07
C LYS A 579 28.72 -15.88 -19.28
N SER A 580 27.51 -15.57 -19.69
CA SER A 580 26.30 -16.07 -19.05
C SER A 580 26.09 -17.55 -19.35
N VAL A 581 25.72 -18.33 -18.35
CA VAL A 581 25.42 -19.76 -18.44
C VAL A 581 23.92 -19.98 -18.40
N THR A 582 23.38 -20.75 -19.38
CA THR A 582 21.96 -21.14 -19.36
C THR A 582 21.85 -22.60 -18.93
N ILE A 583 20.96 -22.84 -17.94
CA ILE A 583 20.72 -24.18 -17.39
C ILE A 583 19.26 -24.57 -17.61
N HIS A 584 19.06 -25.65 -18.39
CA HIS A 584 17.75 -26.27 -18.55
C HIS A 584 17.58 -27.41 -17.54
N LEU A 585 16.75 -27.19 -16.52
CA LEU A 585 16.51 -28.13 -15.43
C LEU A 585 15.75 -29.35 -15.95
N LYS A 586 16.42 -30.50 -16.08
CA LYS A 586 15.86 -31.80 -16.46
C LYS A 586 15.89 -32.80 -15.32
N GLY A 587 16.99 -32.83 -14.56
CA GLY A 587 17.16 -33.66 -13.38
C GLY A 587 16.62 -33.04 -12.09
N THR A 588 16.66 -31.72 -12.02
CA THR A 588 16.19 -30.96 -10.86
C THR A 588 14.67 -30.79 -10.88
N LYS A 589 13.96 -31.43 -9.93
CA LYS A 589 12.50 -31.31 -9.80
C LYS A 589 12.11 -29.99 -9.14
N LEU A 590 11.37 -29.17 -9.87
CA LEU A 590 10.81 -27.91 -9.36
C LEU A 590 9.52 -28.17 -8.57
N LYS A 591 9.50 -27.78 -7.31
CA LYS A 591 8.32 -27.85 -6.42
C LYS A 591 8.25 -26.60 -5.55
N VAL A 592 7.04 -26.22 -5.17
CA VAL A 592 6.84 -25.36 -4.01
C VAL A 592 7.01 -26.24 -2.75
N LEU A 593 7.91 -25.83 -1.87
CA LEU A 593 8.18 -26.55 -0.61
C LEU A 593 7.24 -26.10 0.51
N ASP A 594 6.94 -24.80 0.52
CA ASP A 594 6.11 -24.17 1.54
C ASP A 594 5.51 -22.86 1.02
N ILE A 595 4.29 -22.52 1.45
CA ILE A 595 3.67 -21.20 1.27
C ILE A 595 3.21 -20.74 2.65
N THR A 596 3.98 -19.85 3.25
CA THR A 596 3.57 -19.19 4.50
C THR A 596 2.70 -17.99 4.15
N THR A 597 1.41 -18.03 4.51
CA THR A 597 0.45 -16.97 4.24
C THR A 597 0.14 -16.19 5.50
N THR A 598 0.15 -14.87 5.40
CA THR A 598 -0.42 -13.98 6.41
C THR A 598 -1.88 -13.72 6.08
N TYR A 599 -2.79 -14.00 7.00
CA TYR A 599 -4.21 -13.72 6.84
C TYR A 599 -4.56 -12.35 7.39
N VAL A 600 -5.67 -11.78 6.92
CA VAL A 600 -6.19 -10.52 7.45
C VAL A 600 -7.41 -10.84 8.30
N GLY A 601 -7.30 -10.65 9.62
CA GLY A 601 -8.41 -10.87 10.55
C GLY A 601 -9.53 -9.83 10.42
N ALA A 602 -10.67 -10.06 11.07
CA ALA A 602 -11.85 -9.18 11.04
C ALA A 602 -11.54 -7.72 11.41
N GLN A 603 -10.55 -7.49 12.29
CA GLN A 603 -10.08 -6.16 12.66
C GLN A 603 -9.03 -5.59 11.69
N GLY A 604 -8.78 -6.26 10.55
CA GLY A 604 -7.76 -5.90 9.57
C GLY A 604 -6.32 -6.09 10.08
N LYS A 605 -6.10 -6.78 11.19
CA LYS A 605 -4.77 -7.15 11.69
C LYS A 605 -4.26 -8.39 10.98
N PRO A 606 -2.96 -8.49 10.67
CA PRO A 606 -2.39 -9.71 10.11
C PRO A 606 -2.40 -10.82 11.16
N LEU A 607 -2.77 -12.04 10.74
CA LEU A 607 -2.80 -13.26 11.55
C LEU A 607 -1.87 -14.30 10.92
N SER A 608 -1.22 -15.11 11.76
CA SER A 608 -0.53 -16.32 11.32
C SER A 608 -1.54 -17.38 10.89
N THR A 609 -1.09 -18.41 10.17
CA THR A 609 -1.93 -19.56 9.79
C THR A 609 -2.57 -20.21 11.01
N LYS A 610 -1.82 -20.38 12.10
CA LYS A 610 -2.32 -20.96 13.34
C LYS A 610 -3.40 -20.11 14.01
N GLU A 611 -3.11 -18.81 14.20
CA GLU A 611 -4.08 -17.86 14.79
C GLU A 611 -5.34 -17.75 13.92
N PHE A 612 -5.18 -17.79 12.59
CA PHE A 612 -6.31 -17.78 11.67
C PHE A 612 -7.17 -19.05 11.77
N LEU A 613 -6.55 -20.23 11.88
CA LEU A 613 -7.27 -21.49 12.10
C LEU A 613 -8.00 -21.50 13.44
N GLU A 614 -7.38 -21.06 14.52
CA GLU A 614 -8.02 -20.93 15.83
C GLU A 614 -9.21 -19.96 15.79
N PHE A 615 -9.03 -18.83 15.13
CA PHE A 615 -10.10 -17.85 14.90
C PHE A 615 -11.24 -18.44 14.06
N LEU A 616 -10.92 -19.12 12.95
CA LEU A 616 -11.90 -19.75 12.07
C LEU A 616 -12.70 -20.81 12.79
N ILE A 617 -12.04 -21.75 13.48
CA ILE A 617 -12.71 -22.82 14.25
C ILE A 617 -13.67 -22.21 15.29
N GLY A 618 -13.24 -21.17 16.00
CA GLY A 618 -14.10 -20.45 16.95
C GLY A 618 -15.33 -19.82 16.29
N LYS A 619 -15.20 -19.32 15.05
CA LYS A 619 -16.30 -18.70 14.32
C LYS A 619 -17.26 -19.71 13.69
N LEU A 620 -16.76 -20.83 13.19
CA LEU A 620 -17.60 -21.85 12.52
C LEU A 620 -18.71 -22.37 13.44
N GLY A 621 -18.45 -22.53 14.75
CA GLY A 621 -19.46 -22.90 15.74
C GLY A 621 -20.62 -21.92 15.93
N GLU A 622 -20.50 -20.68 15.43
CA GLU A 622 -21.61 -19.69 15.43
C GLU A 622 -22.63 -19.96 14.28
N TYR A 623 -22.26 -20.73 13.26
CA TYR A 623 -23.05 -20.95 12.05
C TYR A 623 -23.69 -22.32 12.00
N TYR A 624 -23.04 -23.36 12.56
CA TYR A 624 -23.55 -24.71 12.55
C TYR A 624 -22.97 -25.53 13.71
N ASP A 625 -23.79 -26.42 14.26
CA ASP A 625 -23.47 -27.23 15.43
C ASP A 625 -23.01 -28.64 15.03
N ASP A 626 -23.36 -29.12 13.85
CA ASP A 626 -23.03 -30.44 13.33
C ASP A 626 -22.77 -30.46 11.82
N GLU A 627 -22.23 -31.57 11.34
CA GLU A 627 -21.91 -31.76 9.92
C GLU A 627 -23.17 -31.78 9.03
N ALA A 628 -24.30 -32.28 9.55
CA ALA A 628 -25.55 -32.33 8.80
C ALA A 628 -26.06 -30.92 8.49
N LYS A 629 -25.89 -30.01 9.45
CA LYS A 629 -26.25 -28.58 9.26
C LYS A 629 -25.30 -27.88 8.30
N LEU A 630 -24.00 -28.14 8.37
CA LEU A 630 -23.04 -27.63 7.39
C LEU A 630 -23.39 -28.13 5.98
N ARG A 631 -23.75 -29.41 5.84
CA ARG A 631 -24.18 -30.00 4.56
C ARG A 631 -25.44 -29.34 4.02
N GLU A 632 -26.44 -29.11 4.87
CA GLU A 632 -27.67 -28.38 4.49
C GLU A 632 -27.36 -26.98 3.97
N ILE A 633 -26.49 -26.25 4.66
CA ILE A 633 -26.05 -24.90 4.24
C ILE A 633 -25.33 -24.99 2.90
N TRP A 634 -24.41 -25.93 2.74
CA TRP A 634 -23.52 -26.02 1.59
C TRP A 634 -24.20 -26.52 0.32
N SER A 635 -25.17 -27.42 0.45
CA SER A 635 -25.90 -28.02 -0.66
C SER A 635 -26.96 -27.10 -1.31
N ASP A 636 -27.29 -25.98 -0.68
CA ASP A 636 -28.21 -24.97 -1.21
C ASP A 636 -27.44 -23.71 -1.60
N GLN A 637 -27.56 -23.31 -2.87
CA GLN A 637 -26.83 -22.14 -3.41
C GLN A 637 -27.04 -20.88 -2.56
N LYS A 638 -28.28 -20.55 -2.22
CA LYS A 638 -28.60 -19.31 -1.50
C LYS A 638 -28.07 -19.34 -0.06
N ASN A 639 -28.14 -20.48 0.59
CA ASN A 639 -27.63 -20.66 1.95
C ASN A 639 -26.09 -20.61 1.92
N ARG A 640 -25.45 -21.25 0.96
CA ARG A 640 -24.01 -21.22 0.73
C ARG A 640 -23.50 -19.79 0.51
N GLU A 641 -24.12 -19.01 -0.39
CA GLU A 641 -23.79 -17.63 -0.64
C GLU A 641 -23.93 -16.74 0.62
N ARG A 642 -25.03 -16.92 1.38
CA ARG A 642 -25.24 -16.21 2.65
C ARG A 642 -24.20 -16.54 3.68
N PHE A 643 -23.88 -17.82 3.81
CA PHE A 643 -22.85 -18.31 4.75
C PHE A 643 -21.46 -17.78 4.40
N LEU A 644 -21.04 -17.90 3.13
CA LEU A 644 -19.75 -17.36 2.66
C LEU A 644 -19.66 -15.83 2.85
N LYS A 645 -20.76 -15.11 2.57
CA LYS A 645 -20.84 -13.68 2.81
C LYS A 645 -20.77 -13.31 4.29
N ALA A 646 -21.37 -14.12 5.16
CA ALA A 646 -21.33 -13.91 6.60
C ALA A 646 -19.91 -14.19 7.14
N LEU A 647 -19.27 -15.27 6.70
CA LEU A 647 -17.86 -15.56 7.01
C LEU A 647 -16.91 -14.44 6.54
N ALA A 648 -17.10 -13.95 5.33
CA ALA A 648 -16.32 -12.82 4.82
C ALA A 648 -16.50 -11.56 5.69
N ASN A 649 -17.72 -11.30 6.19
CA ASN A 649 -17.99 -10.23 7.15
C ASN A 649 -17.28 -10.42 8.49
N ASP A 650 -17.02 -11.65 8.89
CA ASP A 650 -16.28 -12.01 10.11
C ASP A 650 -14.76 -12.11 9.89
N GLY A 651 -14.28 -11.85 8.68
CA GLY A 651 -12.87 -11.79 8.38
C GLY A 651 -12.31 -13.03 7.68
N VAL A 652 -13.17 -13.94 7.19
CA VAL A 652 -12.76 -15.13 6.44
C VAL A 652 -13.28 -15.00 5.00
N ASP A 653 -12.46 -14.41 4.13
CA ASP A 653 -12.81 -14.25 2.71
C ASP A 653 -12.57 -15.55 1.91
N GLU A 654 -13.06 -15.56 0.67
CA GLU A 654 -12.90 -16.72 -0.21
C GLU A 654 -11.44 -17.04 -0.53
N ASP A 655 -10.57 -16.04 -0.58
CA ASP A 655 -9.15 -16.27 -0.83
C ASP A 655 -8.49 -16.96 0.37
N ALA A 656 -8.88 -16.61 1.59
CA ALA A 656 -8.44 -17.31 2.79
C ALA A 656 -8.92 -18.78 2.81
N LEU A 657 -10.15 -19.04 2.37
CA LEU A 657 -10.68 -20.41 2.26
C LEU A 657 -9.97 -21.22 1.16
N LYS A 658 -9.59 -20.59 0.04
CA LYS A 658 -8.76 -21.23 -1.00
C LYS A 658 -7.37 -21.54 -0.49
N ASP A 659 -6.74 -20.59 0.22
CA ASP A 659 -5.42 -20.77 0.83
C ASP A 659 -5.45 -21.95 1.82
N LEU A 660 -6.50 -22.08 2.63
CA LEU A 660 -6.70 -23.26 3.53
C LEU A 660 -6.78 -24.56 2.75
N ARG A 661 -7.52 -24.62 1.63
CA ARG A 661 -7.58 -25.81 0.77
C ARG A 661 -6.19 -26.24 0.27
N GLU A 662 -5.33 -25.27 -0.09
CA GLU A 662 -3.96 -25.58 -0.51
C GLU A 662 -3.11 -26.20 0.59
N ILE A 663 -3.35 -25.86 1.88
CA ILE A 663 -2.63 -26.46 3.01
C ILE A 663 -2.86 -27.98 3.08
N PHE A 664 -4.06 -28.46 2.75
CA PHE A 664 -4.38 -29.88 2.77
C PHE A 664 -3.86 -30.65 1.56
N GLN A 665 -3.29 -29.97 0.55
CA GLN A 665 -2.65 -30.55 -0.66
C GLN A 665 -3.52 -31.57 -1.41
N LYS A 666 -4.85 -31.52 -1.26
CA LYS A 666 -5.82 -32.36 -1.95
C LYS A 666 -6.70 -31.52 -2.86
N ASP A 667 -7.10 -32.08 -3.99
CA ASP A 667 -8.13 -31.46 -4.85
C ASP A 667 -9.52 -31.74 -4.27
N CYS A 668 -9.80 -31.09 -3.13
CA CYS A 668 -11.04 -31.19 -2.39
C CYS A 668 -11.91 -29.94 -2.56
N ASP A 669 -13.15 -29.98 -2.09
CA ASP A 669 -14.00 -28.82 -1.99
C ASP A 669 -13.73 -28.05 -0.67
N ILE A 670 -14.09 -26.76 -0.61
CA ILE A 670 -14.02 -25.97 0.63
C ILE A 670 -14.89 -26.63 1.73
N TYR A 671 -16.00 -27.28 1.37
CA TYR A 671 -16.82 -28.05 2.29
C TYR A 671 -15.99 -29.05 3.09
N ASP A 672 -15.12 -29.81 2.41
CA ASP A 672 -14.30 -30.86 3.05
C ASP A 672 -13.31 -30.27 4.05
N VAL A 673 -12.76 -29.09 3.72
CA VAL A 673 -11.87 -28.36 4.63
C VAL A 673 -12.62 -27.90 5.88
N LEU A 674 -13.81 -27.32 5.72
CA LEU A 674 -14.63 -26.84 6.82
C LEU A 674 -15.14 -28.00 7.69
N ALA A 675 -15.58 -29.09 7.09
CA ALA A 675 -16.01 -30.31 7.81
C ALA A 675 -14.85 -30.93 8.59
N HIS A 676 -13.67 -30.96 7.99
CA HIS A 676 -12.47 -31.48 8.70
C HIS A 676 -12.11 -30.58 9.88
N LEU A 677 -12.07 -29.27 9.70
CA LEU A 677 -11.71 -28.32 10.78
C LEU A 677 -12.73 -28.36 11.94
N SER A 678 -14.02 -28.54 11.65
CA SER A 678 -15.06 -28.52 12.68
C SER A 678 -15.31 -29.85 13.34
N PHE A 679 -15.22 -30.95 12.58
CA PHE A 679 -15.69 -32.28 13.01
C PHE A 679 -14.64 -33.37 12.85
N ASN A 680 -13.42 -33.06 12.40
CA ASN A 680 -12.37 -34.00 12.04
C ASN A 680 -12.85 -35.03 10.99
N ALA A 681 -13.75 -34.61 10.09
CA ALA A 681 -14.24 -35.44 9.00
C ALA A 681 -13.12 -35.79 8.02
N GLU A 682 -13.23 -36.92 7.33
CA GLU A 682 -12.27 -37.29 6.28
C GLU A 682 -12.37 -36.36 5.10
N ILE A 683 -11.22 -35.81 4.63
CA ILE A 683 -11.18 -34.95 3.46
C ILE A 683 -11.27 -35.83 2.21
N LYS A 684 -12.37 -35.66 1.45
CA LYS A 684 -12.59 -36.30 0.16
C LYS A 684 -12.19 -35.39 -0.99
N THR A 685 -11.55 -35.97 -2.01
CA THR A 685 -11.30 -35.26 -3.26
C THR A 685 -12.61 -35.10 -4.06
N ARG A 686 -12.67 -34.15 -4.96
CA ARG A 686 -13.83 -33.98 -5.86
C ARG A 686 -14.06 -35.24 -6.70
N GLN A 687 -12.99 -35.90 -7.13
CA GLN A 687 -13.06 -37.17 -7.86
C GLN A 687 -13.73 -38.26 -7.02
N GLU A 688 -13.34 -38.40 -5.73
CA GLU A 688 -13.97 -39.37 -4.82
C GLU A 688 -15.46 -39.10 -4.63
N ARG A 689 -15.86 -37.83 -4.54
CA ARG A 689 -17.28 -37.45 -4.45
C ARG A 689 -18.05 -37.76 -5.72
N VAL A 690 -17.49 -37.50 -6.90
CA VAL A 690 -18.08 -37.84 -8.20
C VAL A 690 -18.27 -39.37 -8.29
N LEU A 691 -17.24 -40.17 -8.00
CA LEU A 691 -17.31 -41.62 -8.00
C LEU A 691 -18.35 -42.15 -7.03
N GLN A 692 -18.53 -41.52 -5.88
CA GLN A 692 -19.58 -41.88 -4.93
C GLN A 692 -20.98 -41.70 -5.49
N VAL A 693 -21.25 -40.59 -6.18
CA VAL A 693 -22.55 -40.35 -6.83
C VAL A 693 -22.77 -41.29 -8.01
N GLU A 694 -21.74 -41.55 -8.83
CA GLU A 694 -21.81 -42.45 -9.99
C GLU A 694 -22.08 -43.90 -9.57
N ASN A 695 -21.46 -44.36 -8.49
CA ASN A 695 -21.65 -45.73 -7.96
C ASN A 695 -22.88 -45.89 -7.05
N GLY A 696 -23.53 -44.77 -6.70
CA GLY A 696 -24.70 -44.71 -5.83
C GLY A 696 -26.03 -45.03 -6.53
N GLU A 697 -27.11 -44.76 -5.82
CA GLU A 697 -28.50 -44.98 -6.34
C GLU A 697 -29.01 -43.78 -7.10
N PHE A 698 -28.31 -42.65 -7.10
CA PHE A 698 -28.81 -41.38 -7.66
C PHE A 698 -29.02 -41.47 -9.17
N LEU A 699 -28.05 -41.93 -9.96
CA LEU A 699 -28.14 -42.10 -11.40
C LEU A 699 -29.20 -43.09 -11.83
N LYS A 700 -29.48 -44.10 -11.02
CA LYS A 700 -30.52 -45.12 -11.33
C LYS A 700 -31.96 -44.57 -11.30
N ARG A 701 -32.15 -43.38 -10.79
CA ARG A 701 -33.47 -42.70 -10.82
C ARG A 701 -33.85 -42.23 -12.22
N PHE A 702 -32.88 -42.08 -13.13
CA PHE A 702 -33.09 -41.57 -14.47
C PHE A 702 -33.17 -42.75 -15.47
N GLN A 703 -34.21 -42.73 -16.34
CA GLN A 703 -34.41 -43.79 -17.33
C GLN A 703 -33.98 -43.39 -18.72
N LYS A 704 -33.93 -42.05 -18.99
CA LYS A 704 -33.64 -41.54 -20.32
C LYS A 704 -32.15 -41.23 -20.46
N GLU A 705 -31.54 -41.67 -21.54
CA GLU A 705 -30.11 -41.53 -21.82
C GLU A 705 -29.63 -40.08 -21.78
N LYS A 706 -30.41 -39.12 -22.32
CA LYS A 706 -30.02 -37.70 -22.29
C LYS A 706 -30.04 -37.11 -20.88
N ALA A 707 -30.96 -37.52 -20.02
CA ALA A 707 -31.02 -37.09 -18.65
C ALA A 707 -29.74 -37.58 -17.87
N ILE A 708 -29.36 -38.83 -18.08
CA ILE A 708 -28.14 -39.42 -17.49
C ILE A 708 -26.90 -38.66 -17.98
N LYS A 709 -26.78 -38.46 -19.31
CA LYS A 709 -25.64 -37.71 -19.88
C LYS A 709 -25.57 -36.27 -19.36
N PHE A 710 -26.66 -35.64 -19.05
CA PHE A 710 -26.66 -34.31 -18.47
C PHE A 710 -26.15 -34.32 -17.02
N ILE A 711 -26.60 -35.29 -16.21
CA ILE A 711 -26.06 -35.45 -14.85
C ILE A 711 -24.55 -35.78 -14.86
N GLU A 712 -24.13 -36.66 -15.75
CA GLU A 712 -22.68 -36.97 -15.94
C GLU A 712 -21.89 -35.72 -16.36
N PHE A 713 -22.45 -34.90 -17.25
CA PHE A 713 -21.85 -33.62 -17.62
C PHE A 713 -21.73 -32.68 -16.38
N LEU A 714 -22.74 -32.57 -15.53
CA LEU A 714 -22.71 -31.77 -14.33
C LEU A 714 -21.64 -32.30 -13.32
N LEU A 715 -21.54 -33.63 -13.17
CA LEU A 715 -20.52 -34.25 -12.31
C LEU A 715 -19.09 -33.96 -12.83
N ASN A 716 -18.88 -34.02 -14.15
CA ASN A 716 -17.59 -33.66 -14.75
C ASN A 716 -17.26 -32.18 -14.52
N ARG A 717 -18.26 -31.29 -14.66
CA ARG A 717 -18.09 -29.87 -14.34
C ARG A 717 -17.75 -29.64 -12.89
N TYR A 718 -18.43 -30.30 -11.96
CA TYR A 718 -18.10 -30.25 -10.53
C TYR A 718 -16.68 -30.75 -10.26
N GLN A 719 -16.26 -31.84 -10.87
CA GLN A 719 -14.91 -32.38 -10.69
C GLN A 719 -13.83 -31.36 -11.11
N GLU A 720 -14.04 -30.67 -12.22
CA GLU A 720 -13.08 -29.73 -12.80
C GLU A 720 -13.10 -28.36 -12.08
N TYR A 721 -14.28 -27.78 -11.86
CA TYR A 721 -14.44 -26.39 -11.38
C TYR A 721 -14.96 -26.28 -9.94
N GLY A 722 -15.49 -27.37 -9.35
CA GLY A 722 -16.11 -27.40 -8.03
C GLY A 722 -17.54 -26.87 -8.03
N ILE A 723 -18.15 -26.78 -6.83
CA ILE A 723 -19.57 -26.42 -6.67
C ILE A 723 -19.89 -25.00 -7.12
N LYS A 724 -18.92 -24.11 -7.18
CA LYS A 724 -19.10 -22.75 -7.66
C LYS A 724 -19.57 -22.64 -9.11
N ASP A 725 -19.24 -23.63 -9.94
CA ASP A 725 -19.71 -23.67 -11.33
C ASP A 725 -21.23 -23.80 -11.43
N PHE A 726 -21.88 -24.23 -10.34
CA PHE A 726 -23.34 -24.35 -10.24
C PHE A 726 -24.03 -23.05 -9.76
N ASP A 727 -23.26 -22.09 -9.24
CA ASP A 727 -23.79 -20.84 -8.68
C ASP A 727 -24.40 -19.91 -9.74
N ASP A 728 -23.97 -20.02 -11.01
CA ASP A 728 -24.60 -19.30 -12.12
C ASP A 728 -25.97 -19.88 -12.54
N GLY A 729 -26.37 -20.98 -11.91
CA GLY A 729 -27.64 -21.64 -12.09
C GLY A 729 -27.71 -22.59 -13.28
N LEU A 730 -28.86 -23.21 -13.45
CA LEU A 730 -29.06 -24.33 -14.39
C LEU A 730 -28.97 -23.91 -15.88
N LYS A 731 -29.39 -22.70 -16.23
CA LYS A 731 -29.47 -22.27 -17.62
C LYS A 731 -28.12 -22.19 -18.34
N PRO A 732 -27.09 -21.56 -17.81
CA PRO A 732 -25.75 -21.56 -18.41
C PRO A 732 -25.19 -22.98 -18.58
N LEU A 733 -25.39 -23.86 -17.61
CA LEU A 733 -24.92 -25.24 -17.66
C LEU A 733 -25.61 -26.06 -18.77
N ILE A 734 -26.90 -25.82 -19.01
CA ILE A 734 -27.62 -26.43 -20.14
C ILE A 734 -27.05 -25.97 -21.48
N GLU A 735 -26.77 -24.66 -21.62
CA GLU A 735 -26.16 -24.11 -22.84
C GLU A 735 -24.78 -24.68 -23.10
N LEU A 736 -23.97 -24.90 -22.04
CA LEU A 736 -22.63 -25.50 -22.12
C LEU A 736 -22.65 -27.00 -22.42
N SER A 737 -23.71 -27.73 -22.04
CA SER A 737 -23.80 -29.19 -22.21
C SER A 737 -23.91 -29.65 -23.66
N SER A 738 -24.36 -28.78 -24.58
CA SER A 738 -24.68 -29.08 -25.98
C SER A 738 -25.72 -30.23 -26.18
N LEU A 739 -26.46 -30.58 -25.12
CA LEU A 739 -27.44 -31.66 -25.14
C LEU A 739 -28.86 -31.20 -25.56
N GLY A 740 -29.02 -29.93 -25.88
CA GLY A 740 -30.25 -29.32 -26.30
C GLY A 740 -30.61 -28.05 -25.52
N ASN A 741 -31.77 -27.51 -25.76
CA ASN A 741 -32.25 -26.33 -25.04
C ASN A 741 -32.96 -26.72 -23.72
N VAL A 742 -33.28 -25.70 -22.89
CA VAL A 742 -33.96 -25.91 -21.59
C VAL A 742 -35.25 -26.71 -21.70
N ARG A 743 -36.06 -26.51 -22.76
CA ARG A 743 -37.32 -27.19 -22.95
C ARG A 743 -37.15 -28.66 -23.34
N GLU A 744 -36.21 -28.92 -24.26
CA GLU A 744 -35.87 -30.27 -24.68
C GLU A 744 -35.33 -31.10 -23.50
N LEU A 745 -34.45 -30.51 -22.71
CA LEU A 745 -33.88 -31.20 -21.56
C LEU A 745 -34.93 -31.39 -20.46
N ALA A 746 -35.81 -30.41 -20.22
CA ALA A 746 -36.94 -30.57 -19.28
C ALA A 746 -37.86 -31.74 -19.65
N ASP A 747 -38.14 -31.93 -20.94
CA ASP A 747 -38.97 -33.06 -21.43
C ASP A 747 -38.28 -34.42 -21.17
N GLU A 748 -36.94 -34.46 -21.17
CA GLU A 748 -36.18 -35.66 -20.86
C GLU A 748 -36.22 -36.01 -19.34
N PHE A 749 -36.36 -35.00 -18.49
CA PHE A 749 -36.51 -35.19 -17.04
C PHE A 749 -38.00 -35.39 -16.61
N GLY A 750 -38.96 -35.19 -17.53
CA GLY A 750 -40.38 -35.27 -17.21
C GLY A 750 -41.02 -33.97 -16.73
N GLY A 751 -40.35 -32.84 -16.98
CA GLY A 751 -40.82 -31.49 -16.73
C GLY A 751 -39.76 -30.57 -16.14
N LEU A 752 -39.93 -29.26 -16.28
CA LEU A 752 -39.00 -28.25 -15.82
C LEU A 752 -38.78 -28.30 -14.30
N GLU A 753 -39.81 -28.53 -13.54
CA GLU A 753 -39.71 -28.60 -12.08
C GLU A 753 -38.92 -29.84 -11.62
N ILE A 754 -39.09 -30.98 -12.34
CA ILE A 754 -38.33 -32.20 -12.06
C ILE A 754 -36.84 -32.01 -12.42
N LEU A 755 -36.54 -31.33 -13.51
CA LEU A 755 -35.18 -30.98 -13.91
C LEU A 755 -34.52 -30.11 -12.84
N LYS A 756 -35.19 -29.07 -12.35
CA LYS A 756 -34.67 -28.22 -11.25
C LYS A 756 -34.46 -29.02 -9.97
N GLN A 757 -35.47 -29.83 -9.59
CA GLN A 757 -35.35 -30.68 -8.40
C GLN A 757 -34.20 -31.67 -8.51
N SER A 758 -33.99 -32.25 -9.70
CA SER A 758 -32.86 -33.16 -9.93
C SER A 758 -31.50 -32.44 -9.82
N PHE A 759 -31.42 -31.18 -10.21
CA PHE A 759 -30.23 -30.37 -10.06
C PHE A 759 -29.94 -30.04 -8.56
N ASP A 760 -30.98 -29.70 -7.81
CA ASP A 760 -30.86 -29.43 -6.38
C ASP A 760 -30.55 -30.74 -5.60
N ASP A 761 -31.17 -31.87 -5.98
CA ASP A 761 -30.87 -33.16 -5.39
C ASP A 761 -29.47 -33.63 -5.69
N LEU A 762 -28.91 -33.36 -6.90
CA LEU A 762 -27.52 -33.65 -7.22
C LEU A 762 -26.55 -32.91 -6.29
N GLN A 763 -26.81 -31.62 -6.05
CA GLN A 763 -25.97 -30.84 -5.13
C GLN A 763 -25.97 -31.42 -3.70
N ARG A 764 -27.10 -31.97 -3.25
CA ARG A 764 -27.18 -32.67 -1.96
C ARG A 764 -26.46 -33.99 -1.98
N GLU A 765 -26.60 -34.77 -3.06
CA GLU A 765 -26.01 -36.10 -3.22
C GLU A 765 -24.47 -36.06 -3.22
N ILE A 766 -23.89 -35.03 -3.87
CA ILE A 766 -22.44 -34.79 -3.90
C ILE A 766 -21.85 -34.74 -2.48
N TYR A 767 -22.58 -34.18 -1.50
CA TYR A 767 -22.09 -34.03 -0.11
C TYR A 767 -22.67 -35.08 0.88
N LEU A 768 -23.44 -36.05 0.40
CA LEU A 768 -23.81 -37.21 1.23
C LEU A 768 -22.55 -38.07 1.54
N ASN A 769 -22.45 -38.57 2.76
CA ASN A 769 -21.32 -39.41 3.20
C ASN A 769 -21.56 -40.88 2.86
#